data_6b453f5dda6e2c96dc96d411f0cfe963
#
_entry.id   6b453f5dda6e2c96dc96d411f0cfe963
#
_cell.length_a   1.000
_cell.length_b   1.000
_cell.length_c   1.000
_cell.angle_alpha   90.00
_cell.angle_beta   90.00
_cell.angle_gamma   90.00
#
_symmetry.space_group_name_H-M   'P 1'
#
loop_
_entity.id
_entity.type
_entity.pdbx_description
1 polymer ?
#
loop_
_entity_poly.entity_id
_entity_poly.type
_entity_poly.pdbx_seq_one_letter_code
_entity_poly.pdbx_strand_id
1 'polypeptide(L)'
;MKKTISLFFFLIAPLFFLTTNAQNLKWANNNKSYYTIEKGEIIQYELPNFTPTKIVDTKQLTAKGSNKALDIKDFEFSKNEKLVLIYTNSKKVWRLETRGDYWILNLETNELHQIGKSRPESSLMFAKLSPDNSSIAYVSNHNLYVEDLNSGKATALTTDGTDRLINGTFDWAYEEEFNCRDGFRWSPDGKSIAFWQIDATKIKNFLMINNTDSIYSYTIPVEYPKAGQDPSACKVGVVNIASLQTTWMNVPGDSKQHYIPLMQWTPDGSSILVEQLNRKQNEAKLFLCNPKNGEANQIYSEKNNSWIDILPTEDEGWKWINSGKEFLSLSEKDGWRHLYRISKNGKESLVSNGKYDIIEIKAVDEKSGFVYFLASPENATQQYLYKTLLNGKGKLVKVSPVNEIGTHNYQLSPDAKYAQHKFSNHKNERKSEWVELSNQKVIKKIDQNTELSNNVEMIQITTADNITLDGWMIKPTPFDETKKYPVLFYVYTEPAGATVKDAAGYAGTFLYNGDIAADGYIQISLDGRGTPVPKGAAWRKSIYQNIGIINVRDQAMAAKEILKWPFVDQNRIAVWGWSGGGSTTLNLLFQYPEIYKTGIAIAAVPNQLLYDNIYQERYMGLPQENKEPFIKGSPITYANKLQGNLLLVHGTGDDNVHYQGAEMLVNELVKNGKQFQMMSYPNRTHSIDEGEGTSEHLSQLFTQYLKEHCPGGGI
;
A
#
# COMPACT_ATOMS: atom_id res chain seq x y z
N MET A 1 36.57 17.23 -18.90
CA MET A 1 35.44 17.82 -18.17
C MET A 1 34.35 16.76 -18.11
N LYS A 2 34.28 16.03 -17.01
CA LYS A 2 33.23 15.02 -16.77
C LYS A 2 32.01 15.75 -16.20
N LYS A 3 30.91 15.80 -16.96
CA LYS A 3 29.62 16.24 -16.44
C LYS A 3 29.01 15.09 -15.64
N THR A 4 28.91 15.29 -14.35
CA THR A 4 28.17 14.43 -13.43
C THR A 4 26.68 14.67 -13.68
N ILE A 5 26.03 13.70 -14.30
CA ILE A 5 24.57 13.67 -14.45
C ILE A 5 24.03 13.06 -13.15
N SER A 6 23.36 13.89 -12.34
CA SER A 6 22.60 13.45 -11.18
C SER A 6 21.34 12.74 -11.70
N LEU A 7 21.33 11.43 -11.68
CA LEU A 7 20.13 10.63 -11.94
C LEU A 7 19.22 10.68 -10.71
N PHE A 8 18.10 11.34 -10.83
CA PHE A 8 16.98 11.19 -9.90
C PHE A 8 16.28 9.87 -10.24
N PHE A 9 16.50 8.86 -9.42
CA PHE A 9 15.71 7.63 -9.46
C PHE A 9 14.30 7.91 -8.94
N PHE A 10 13.33 7.91 -9.85
CA PHE A 10 11.92 7.74 -9.49
C PHE A 10 11.62 6.25 -9.51
N LEU A 11 11.55 5.65 -8.33
CA LEU A 11 11.01 4.31 -8.12
C LEU A 11 9.52 4.31 -8.48
N ILE A 12 9.16 3.48 -9.44
CA ILE A 12 7.78 3.26 -9.87
C ILE A 12 7.38 1.89 -9.40
N ALA A 13 6.60 1.88 -8.33
CA ALA A 13 5.74 0.76 -8.01
C ALA A 13 4.30 1.08 -8.47
N PRO A 14 3.50 0.11 -8.89
CA PRO A 14 2.07 0.33 -9.01
C PRO A 14 1.56 0.80 -7.65
N LEU A 15 0.63 1.72 -7.69
CA LEU A 15 0.06 2.51 -6.61
C LEU A 15 -0.41 1.72 -5.36
N PHE A 16 0.51 1.09 -4.69
CA PHE A 16 0.45 0.92 -3.25
C PHE A 16 1.24 2.10 -2.67
N PHE A 17 0.66 2.83 -1.77
CA PHE A 17 1.24 3.96 -1.07
C PHE A 17 2.75 3.81 -0.90
N LEU A 18 3.53 4.16 -1.93
CA LEU A 18 4.92 4.48 -1.76
C LEU A 18 4.92 5.81 -1.03
N THR A 19 4.94 5.72 0.27
CA THR A 19 5.65 6.71 1.05
C THR A 19 7.07 6.70 0.47
N THR A 20 7.33 7.59 -0.52
CA THR A 20 8.70 8.06 -0.70
C THR A 20 9.26 8.19 0.71
N ASN A 21 10.47 7.76 0.98
CA ASN A 21 11.18 7.92 2.25
C ASN A 21 11.12 9.37 2.79
N ALA A 22 9.93 9.87 3.07
CA ALA A 22 9.72 10.83 4.12
C ALA A 22 10.00 10.02 5.37
N GLN A 23 11.22 10.15 5.93
CA GLN A 23 11.51 9.62 7.26
C GLN A 23 10.31 9.96 8.12
N ASN A 24 9.55 8.94 8.54
CA ASN A 24 8.44 9.16 9.45
C ASN A 24 9.03 9.85 10.65
N LEU A 25 8.55 11.05 10.95
CA LEU A 25 9.03 11.80 12.08
C LEU A 25 8.76 10.97 13.33
N LYS A 26 9.80 10.63 14.06
CA LYS A 26 9.65 9.95 15.35
C LYS A 26 9.46 11.05 16.42
N TRP A 27 8.24 11.22 16.89
CA TRP A 27 7.94 12.23 17.89
C TRP A 27 8.52 11.85 19.26
N ALA A 28 9.12 12.83 19.96
CA ALA A 28 9.55 12.67 21.32
C ALA A 28 8.36 12.71 22.29
N ASN A 29 8.49 12.11 23.47
CA ASN A 29 7.43 12.04 24.48
C ASN A 29 6.96 13.42 24.99
N ASN A 30 7.78 14.47 24.81
CA ASN A 30 7.42 15.83 25.17
C ASN A 30 6.43 16.51 24.21
N ASN A 31 6.05 15.88 23.09
CA ASN A 31 5.19 16.38 22.01
C ASN A 31 5.67 17.70 21.36
N LYS A 32 6.92 18.11 21.63
CA LYS A 32 7.51 19.37 21.14
C LYS A 32 8.77 19.15 20.30
N SER A 33 9.28 17.93 20.29
CA SER A 33 10.49 17.56 19.56
C SER A 33 10.22 16.34 18.72
N TYR A 34 11.02 16.20 17.67
CA TYR A 34 11.05 15.01 16.82
C TYR A 34 12.48 14.58 16.56
N TYR A 35 12.64 13.30 16.25
CA TYR A 35 13.91 12.70 15.91
C TYR A 35 13.98 12.40 14.41
N THR A 36 15.18 12.51 13.83
CA THR A 36 15.48 12.14 12.45
C THR A 36 16.88 11.55 12.34
N ILE A 37 17.12 10.80 11.26
CA ILE A 37 18.46 10.31 10.92
C ILE A 37 19.10 11.32 9.96
N GLU A 38 20.26 11.85 10.34
CA GLU A 38 21.05 12.72 9.48
C GLU A 38 22.50 12.26 9.47
N LYS A 39 23.02 11.94 8.28
CA LYS A 39 24.41 11.46 8.09
C LYS A 39 24.80 10.26 8.98
N GLY A 40 23.82 9.37 9.23
CA GLY A 40 24.01 8.19 10.09
C GLY A 40 24.01 8.48 11.60
N GLU A 41 23.56 9.66 12.02
CA GLU A 41 23.39 10.06 13.41
C GLU A 41 21.93 10.32 13.72
N ILE A 42 21.49 10.22 14.98
CA ILE A 42 20.13 10.55 15.40
C ILE A 42 20.12 11.95 15.99
N ILE A 43 19.39 12.85 15.35
CA ILE A 43 19.27 14.26 15.73
C ILE A 43 17.86 14.53 16.22
N GLN A 44 17.74 15.21 17.35
CA GLN A 44 16.46 15.75 17.86
C GLN A 44 16.33 17.21 17.44
N TYR A 45 15.14 17.59 17.00
CA TYR A 45 14.80 18.98 16.73
C TYR A 45 13.68 19.44 17.64
N GLU A 46 13.89 20.56 18.34
CA GLU A 46 12.88 21.18 19.22
C GLU A 46 12.06 22.23 18.45
N LEU A 47 10.74 22.12 18.50
CA LEU A 47 9.82 23.09 17.90
C LEU A 47 9.48 24.21 18.87
N PRO A 48 9.23 25.44 18.38
CA PRO A 48 9.21 25.86 16.96
C PRO A 48 10.55 26.35 16.42
N ASN A 49 11.61 26.36 17.23
CA ASN A 49 12.90 26.98 16.90
C ASN A 49 13.81 26.09 16.06
N PHE A 50 13.51 24.80 15.96
CA PHE A 50 14.33 23.79 15.26
C PHE A 50 15.77 23.73 15.75
N THR A 51 15.95 23.90 17.05
CA THR A 51 17.27 23.74 17.69
C THR A 51 17.67 22.28 17.62
N PRO A 52 18.80 21.95 16.92
CA PRO A 52 19.25 20.56 16.81
C PRO A 52 20.01 20.15 18.07
N THR A 53 19.76 18.94 18.52
CA THR A 53 20.53 18.27 19.57
C THR A 53 20.92 16.89 19.07
N LYS A 54 22.22 16.60 19.02
CA LYS A 54 22.70 15.27 18.67
C LYS A 54 22.46 14.32 19.84
N ILE A 55 21.61 13.31 19.62
CA ILE A 55 21.25 12.30 20.64
C ILE A 55 22.15 11.06 20.51
N VAL A 56 22.42 10.63 19.29
CA VAL A 56 23.29 9.48 19.01
C VAL A 56 24.27 9.84 17.91
N ASP A 57 25.54 9.63 18.15
CA ASP A 57 26.62 9.84 17.18
C ASP A 57 27.15 8.52 16.61
N THR A 58 27.95 8.62 15.56
CA THR A 58 28.55 7.45 14.88
C THR A 58 29.51 6.66 15.78
N LYS A 59 30.11 7.26 16.81
CA LYS A 59 30.99 6.53 17.75
C LYS A 59 30.16 5.60 18.64
N GLN A 60 29.02 6.08 19.13
CA GLN A 60 28.07 5.28 19.93
C GLN A 60 27.48 4.12 19.10
N LEU A 61 27.41 4.28 17.78
CA LEU A 61 26.92 3.28 16.83
C LEU A 61 28.01 2.29 16.36
N THR A 62 29.22 2.44 16.83
CA THR A 62 30.33 1.56 16.45
C THR A 62 30.49 0.45 17.49
N ALA A 63 30.13 -0.77 17.10
CA ALA A 63 30.25 -1.93 17.99
C ALA A 63 31.68 -2.20 18.39
N LYS A 64 31.89 -2.72 19.61
CA LYS A 64 33.24 -3.07 20.11
C LYS A 64 33.92 -4.06 19.18
N GLY A 65 35.11 -3.69 18.68
CA GLY A 65 35.86 -4.49 17.71
C GLY A 65 35.52 -4.22 16.24
N SER A 66 34.58 -3.32 15.96
CA SER A 66 34.28 -2.85 14.61
C SER A 66 34.97 -1.51 14.32
N ASN A 67 35.34 -1.29 13.06
CA ASN A 67 35.84 0.00 12.55
C ASN A 67 34.73 0.79 11.79
N LYS A 68 33.52 0.25 11.73
CA LYS A 68 32.42 0.84 11.00
C LYS A 68 31.20 0.98 11.92
N ALA A 69 30.61 2.16 11.91
CA ALA A 69 29.32 2.41 12.57
C ALA A 69 28.17 1.63 11.88
N LEU A 70 27.13 1.30 12.63
CA LEU A 70 25.91 0.72 12.10
C LEU A 70 25.26 1.66 11.07
N ASP A 71 24.81 1.10 9.96
CA ASP A 71 23.97 1.81 8.99
C ASP A 71 22.52 1.73 9.45
N ILE A 72 22.04 2.82 10.06
CA ILE A 72 20.67 2.87 10.62
C ILE A 72 19.66 2.87 9.51
N LYS A 73 18.77 1.88 9.48
CA LYS A 73 17.60 1.85 8.58
C LYS A 73 16.37 2.42 9.27
N ASP A 74 16.18 2.09 10.55
CA ASP A 74 15.14 2.64 11.42
C ASP A 74 15.59 2.58 12.87
N PHE A 75 14.88 3.31 13.75
CA PHE A 75 15.17 3.32 15.18
C PHE A 75 13.88 3.58 15.99
N GLU A 76 13.88 3.16 17.23
CA GLU A 76 12.80 3.41 18.19
C GLU A 76 13.38 3.71 19.56
N PHE A 77 12.84 4.73 20.24
CA PHE A 77 13.19 5.00 21.63
C PHE A 77 12.31 4.18 22.57
N SER A 78 12.90 3.71 23.66
CA SER A 78 12.14 3.19 24.80
C SER A 78 11.19 4.25 25.35
N LYS A 79 10.14 3.84 26.04
CA LYS A 79 9.16 4.76 26.60
C LYS A 79 9.74 5.81 27.57
N ASN A 80 10.86 5.51 28.23
CA ASN A 80 11.59 6.45 29.09
C ASN A 80 12.74 7.18 28.36
N GLU A 81 12.88 7.00 27.03
CA GLU A 81 13.90 7.60 26.17
C GLU A 81 15.36 7.31 26.58
N LYS A 82 15.61 6.26 27.38
CA LYS A 82 16.96 5.88 27.80
C LYS A 82 17.62 4.83 26.92
N LEU A 83 16.82 4.05 26.18
CA LEU A 83 17.28 3.03 25.23
C LEU A 83 16.86 3.41 23.82
N VAL A 84 17.74 3.11 22.86
CA VAL A 84 17.44 3.23 21.43
C VAL A 84 17.55 1.86 20.80
N LEU A 85 16.45 1.34 20.29
CA LEU A 85 16.42 0.17 19.43
C LEU A 85 16.78 0.60 18.01
N ILE A 86 17.79 -0.02 17.42
CA ILE A 86 18.33 0.31 16.11
C ILE A 86 18.13 -0.88 15.18
N TYR A 87 17.51 -0.64 14.03
CA TYR A 87 17.34 -1.59 12.94
C TYR A 87 18.38 -1.34 11.86
N THR A 88 19.06 -2.40 11.43
CA THR A 88 20.16 -2.34 10.46
C THR A 88 20.26 -3.65 9.66
N ASN A 89 21.16 -3.69 8.65
CA ASN A 89 21.46 -4.88 7.86
C ASN A 89 20.20 -5.57 7.32
N SER A 90 19.29 -4.73 6.81
CA SER A 90 17.96 -5.16 6.37
C SER A 90 18.00 -6.04 5.12
N LYS A 91 17.05 -6.96 5.02
CA LYS A 91 16.82 -7.85 3.87
C LYS A 91 15.36 -7.78 3.47
N LYS A 92 15.13 -7.85 2.17
CA LYS A 92 13.79 -7.88 1.58
C LYS A 92 13.09 -9.20 1.93
N VAL A 93 11.81 -9.07 2.32
CA VAL A 93 10.84 -10.16 2.43
C VAL A 93 9.67 -9.74 1.55
N TRP A 94 9.42 -10.48 0.49
CA TRP A 94 8.49 -10.09 -0.57
C TRP A 94 8.75 -8.65 -1.06
N ARG A 95 7.93 -7.66 -0.68
CA ARG A 95 8.02 -6.27 -1.15
C ARG A 95 8.87 -5.35 -0.29
N LEU A 96 8.97 -5.61 1.02
CA LEU A 96 9.59 -4.70 1.99
C LEU A 96 10.80 -5.32 2.69
N GLU A 97 11.70 -4.46 3.17
CA GLU A 97 12.87 -4.85 3.97
C GLU A 97 12.47 -4.99 5.44
N THR A 98 11.77 -6.09 5.78
CA THR A 98 11.22 -6.34 7.13
C THR A 98 12.03 -7.32 7.99
N ARG A 99 13.13 -7.83 7.46
CA ARG A 99 14.06 -8.73 8.16
C ARG A 99 15.44 -8.08 8.23
N GLY A 100 16.12 -8.19 9.39
CA GLY A 100 17.43 -7.57 9.57
C GLY A 100 18.06 -7.89 10.92
N ASP A 101 19.01 -7.08 11.32
CA ASP A 101 19.65 -7.13 12.62
C ASP A 101 19.17 -5.98 13.50
N TYR A 102 19.12 -6.23 14.81
CA TYR A 102 18.70 -5.24 15.79
C TYR A 102 19.76 -5.06 16.87
N TRP A 103 19.90 -3.83 17.31
CA TRP A 103 20.82 -3.42 18.36
C TRP A 103 20.13 -2.53 19.38
N ILE A 104 20.54 -2.61 20.64
CA ILE A 104 20.13 -1.69 21.71
C ILE A 104 21.32 -0.83 22.10
N LEU A 105 21.13 0.49 22.04
CA LEU A 105 22.04 1.47 22.62
C LEU A 105 21.44 2.01 23.91
N ASN A 106 22.18 1.86 25.02
CA ASN A 106 21.87 2.51 26.28
C ASN A 106 22.51 3.90 26.30
N LEU A 107 21.70 4.97 26.35
CA LEU A 107 22.17 6.35 26.30
C LEU A 107 22.84 6.83 27.60
N GLU A 108 22.60 6.15 28.72
CA GLU A 108 23.23 6.50 30.01
C GLU A 108 24.63 5.88 30.14
N THR A 109 24.80 4.64 29.67
CA THR A 109 26.08 3.90 29.76
C THR A 109 26.91 3.95 28.47
N ASN A 110 26.32 4.35 27.35
CA ASN A 110 26.86 4.27 25.99
C ASN A 110 27.23 2.83 25.55
N GLU A 111 26.57 1.83 26.13
CA GLU A 111 26.75 0.44 25.74
C GLU A 111 25.86 0.09 24.58
N LEU A 112 26.43 -0.54 23.54
CA LEU A 112 25.75 -1.00 22.34
C LEU A 112 25.77 -2.52 22.30
N HIS A 113 24.58 -3.15 22.32
CA HIS A 113 24.41 -4.60 22.34
C HIS A 113 23.60 -5.09 21.14
N GLN A 114 24.07 -6.16 20.50
CA GLN A 114 23.31 -6.85 19.46
C GLN A 114 22.24 -7.75 20.08
N ILE A 115 21.02 -7.62 19.60
CA ILE A 115 19.88 -8.47 19.96
C ILE A 115 19.89 -9.72 19.09
N GLY A 116 19.49 -10.86 19.68
CA GLY A 116 19.43 -12.13 18.95
C GLY A 116 20.76 -12.60 18.41
N LYS A 117 21.89 -12.30 19.09
CA LYS A 117 23.26 -12.62 18.64
C LYS A 117 23.48 -14.10 18.29
N SER A 118 22.69 -15.01 18.86
CA SER A 118 22.71 -16.44 18.55
C SER A 118 21.88 -16.85 17.33
N ARG A 119 21.16 -15.90 16.72
CA ARG A 119 20.35 -16.12 15.53
C ARG A 119 21.18 -15.85 14.26
N PRO A 120 20.76 -16.39 13.12
CA PRO A 120 21.40 -16.07 11.85
C PRO A 120 21.40 -14.56 11.57
N GLU A 121 22.40 -14.08 10.87
CA GLU A 121 22.48 -12.70 10.42
C GLU A 121 21.26 -12.29 9.59
N SER A 122 20.77 -11.08 9.80
CA SER A 122 19.57 -10.53 9.11
C SER A 122 18.33 -11.41 9.24
N SER A 123 18.15 -12.14 10.35
CA SER A 123 17.02 -13.07 10.52
C SER A 123 15.92 -12.56 11.46
N LEU A 124 16.13 -11.44 12.16
CA LEU A 124 15.17 -10.92 13.11
C LEU A 124 14.12 -10.06 12.39
N MET A 125 12.87 -10.17 12.86
CA MET A 125 11.75 -9.37 12.35
C MET A 125 11.02 -8.69 13.52
N PHE A 126 10.67 -7.43 13.33
CA PHE A 126 9.76 -6.64 14.18
C PHE A 126 10.14 -6.63 15.67
N ALA A 127 11.43 -6.49 15.99
CA ALA A 127 11.86 -6.41 17.38
C ALA A 127 11.21 -5.21 18.12
N LYS A 128 10.71 -5.45 19.35
CA LYS A 128 10.00 -4.45 20.17
C LYS A 128 10.39 -4.55 21.63
N LEU A 129 10.67 -3.42 22.23
CA LEU A 129 10.88 -3.31 23.68
C LEU A 129 9.60 -3.64 24.44
N SER A 130 9.76 -4.31 25.60
CA SER A 130 8.67 -4.46 26.57
C SER A 130 8.25 -3.10 27.15
N PRO A 131 7.01 -2.93 27.61
CA PRO A 131 6.53 -1.68 28.21
C PRO A 131 7.34 -1.17 29.39
N ASP A 132 8.01 -2.06 30.14
CA ASP A 132 8.89 -1.75 31.27
C ASP A 132 10.36 -1.58 30.86
N ASN A 133 10.69 -1.77 29.57
CA ASN A 133 12.03 -1.69 28.99
C ASN A 133 13.04 -2.72 29.56
N SER A 134 12.57 -3.81 30.15
CA SER A 134 13.44 -4.86 30.71
C SER A 134 13.79 -5.96 29.69
N SER A 135 12.98 -6.11 28.66
CA SER A 135 13.07 -7.18 27.68
C SER A 135 12.78 -6.69 26.26
N ILE A 136 13.15 -7.49 25.27
CA ILE A 136 12.81 -7.25 23.87
C ILE A 136 12.24 -8.53 23.28
N ALA A 137 11.15 -8.42 22.50
CA ALA A 137 10.58 -9.53 21.75
C ALA A 137 10.85 -9.35 20.26
N TYR A 138 11.04 -10.45 19.55
CA TYR A 138 11.27 -10.50 18.11
C TYR A 138 10.85 -11.82 17.52
N VAL A 139 10.64 -11.89 16.21
CA VAL A 139 10.46 -13.12 15.46
C VAL A 139 11.77 -13.49 14.75
N SER A 140 12.11 -14.76 14.76
CA SER A 140 13.20 -15.33 13.94
C SER A 140 12.81 -16.74 13.52
N ASN A 141 12.95 -17.04 12.21
CA ASN A 141 12.58 -18.36 11.65
C ASN A 141 11.17 -18.80 12.09
N HIS A 142 10.19 -17.93 11.92
CA HIS A 142 8.78 -18.18 12.22
C HIS A 142 8.46 -18.58 13.67
N ASN A 143 9.34 -18.25 14.60
CA ASN A 143 9.13 -18.40 16.02
C ASN A 143 9.35 -17.10 16.78
N LEU A 144 8.53 -16.90 17.81
CA LEU A 144 8.56 -15.75 18.69
C LEU A 144 9.55 -15.97 19.83
N TYR A 145 10.38 -14.99 20.12
CA TYR A 145 11.38 -14.98 21.17
C TYR A 145 11.21 -13.75 22.06
N VAL A 146 11.63 -13.89 23.32
CA VAL A 146 11.88 -12.78 24.24
C VAL A 146 13.31 -12.87 24.76
N GLU A 147 14.02 -11.73 24.80
CA GLU A 147 15.38 -11.64 25.33
C GLU A 147 15.39 -10.64 26.48
N ASP A 148 15.91 -11.04 27.63
CA ASP A 148 16.11 -10.20 28.79
C ASP A 148 17.32 -9.29 28.55
N LEU A 149 17.14 -7.99 28.63
CA LEU A 149 18.17 -7.01 28.27
C LEU A 149 19.33 -6.93 29.29
N ASN A 150 19.16 -7.40 30.52
CA ASN A 150 20.21 -7.39 31.53
C ASN A 150 21.13 -8.61 31.39
N SER A 151 20.56 -9.78 31.17
CA SER A 151 21.31 -11.03 31.10
C SER A 151 21.68 -11.45 29.67
N GLY A 152 21.02 -10.88 28.64
CA GLY A 152 21.14 -11.30 27.26
C GLY A 152 20.57 -12.71 26.98
N LYS A 153 19.76 -13.24 27.91
CA LYS A 153 19.18 -14.57 27.76
C LYS A 153 17.94 -14.51 26.88
N ALA A 154 18.01 -15.16 25.72
CA ALA A 154 16.85 -15.33 24.84
C ALA A 154 16.07 -16.62 25.21
N THR A 155 14.75 -16.49 25.25
CA THR A 155 13.80 -17.59 25.51
C THR A 155 12.84 -17.69 24.35
N ALA A 156 12.67 -18.90 23.78
CA ALA A 156 11.65 -19.15 22.76
C ALA A 156 10.26 -19.19 23.41
N LEU A 157 9.34 -18.38 22.90
CA LEU A 157 7.92 -18.38 23.31
C LEU A 157 7.10 -19.34 22.47
N THR A 158 7.50 -19.60 21.20
CA THR A 158 6.97 -20.64 20.33
C THR A 158 8.11 -21.47 19.78
N THR A 159 7.85 -22.75 19.45
CA THR A 159 8.88 -23.71 18.99
C THR A 159 8.40 -24.57 17.83
N ASP A 160 7.18 -24.37 17.38
CA ASP A 160 6.50 -25.14 16.33
C ASP A 160 6.57 -24.45 14.95
N GLY A 161 7.22 -23.28 14.87
CA GLY A 161 7.35 -22.50 13.66
C GLY A 161 8.14 -23.23 12.57
N THR A 162 7.61 -23.20 11.36
CA THR A 162 8.22 -23.69 10.12
C THR A 162 7.95 -22.68 9.02
N ASP A 163 8.49 -22.89 7.81
CA ASP A 163 8.20 -22.04 6.65
C ASP A 163 6.69 -21.94 6.33
N ARG A 164 5.89 -22.89 6.83
CA ARG A 164 4.46 -23.00 6.55
C ARG A 164 3.56 -22.94 7.79
N LEU A 165 4.11 -22.93 8.98
CA LEU A 165 3.43 -22.63 10.24
C LEU A 165 4.13 -21.43 10.87
N ILE A 166 3.51 -20.28 10.77
CA ILE A 166 4.14 -18.99 10.99
C ILE A 166 3.60 -18.38 12.28
N ASN A 167 4.48 -18.12 13.25
CA ASN A 167 4.13 -17.45 14.50
C ASN A 167 4.68 -16.02 14.50
N GLY A 168 3.82 -15.05 14.76
CA GLY A 168 4.20 -13.64 14.97
C GLY A 168 4.57 -12.85 13.72
N THR A 169 4.39 -13.45 12.54
CA THR A 169 4.42 -12.80 11.21
C THR A 169 3.34 -13.42 10.34
N PHE A 170 3.36 -13.17 9.03
CA PHE A 170 2.30 -13.59 8.13
C PHE A 170 2.86 -14.30 6.89
N ASP A 171 1.97 -14.99 6.15
CA ASP A 171 2.27 -15.52 4.83
C ASP A 171 2.16 -14.45 3.74
N TRP A 172 2.50 -14.82 2.52
CA TRP A 172 2.48 -13.93 1.37
C TRP A 172 1.11 -13.25 1.18
N ALA A 173 0.01 -14.01 1.26
CA ALA A 173 -1.33 -13.51 0.96
C ALA A 173 -1.82 -12.47 1.98
N TYR A 174 -1.54 -12.67 3.27
CA TYR A 174 -1.86 -11.67 4.30
C TYR A 174 -0.99 -10.42 4.19
N GLU A 175 0.31 -10.58 3.85
CA GLU A 175 1.19 -9.42 3.65
C GLU A 175 0.73 -8.57 2.46
N GLU A 176 0.37 -9.21 1.35
CA GLU A 176 -0.03 -8.53 0.13
C GLU A 176 -1.39 -7.86 0.27
N GLU A 177 -2.41 -8.58 0.77
CA GLU A 177 -3.79 -8.17 0.65
C GLU A 177 -4.39 -7.46 1.88
N PHE A 178 -3.81 -7.68 3.06
CA PHE A 178 -4.20 -6.99 4.29
C PHE A 178 -3.11 -6.06 4.84
N ASN A 179 -1.96 -5.97 4.17
CA ASN A 179 -0.78 -5.23 4.66
C ASN A 179 -0.31 -5.72 6.05
N CYS A 180 -0.60 -6.97 6.39
CA CYS A 180 -0.22 -7.60 7.65
C CYS A 180 1.21 -8.11 7.57
N ARG A 181 2.11 -7.62 8.43
CA ARG A 181 3.53 -8.05 8.49
C ARG A 181 3.97 -8.31 9.91
N ASP A 182 3.74 -7.36 10.78
CA ASP A 182 4.06 -7.40 12.20
C ASP A 182 2.96 -8.11 12.97
N GLY A 183 3.20 -9.36 13.33
CA GLY A 183 2.19 -10.29 13.83
C GLY A 183 2.22 -10.53 15.34
N PHE A 184 2.74 -9.62 16.19
CA PHE A 184 2.63 -9.77 17.64
C PHE A 184 2.55 -8.43 18.38
N ARG A 185 1.97 -8.45 19.59
CA ARG A 185 1.73 -7.27 20.43
C ARG A 185 2.01 -7.58 21.89
N TRP A 186 2.85 -6.76 22.54
CA TRP A 186 3.03 -6.81 23.97
C TRP A 186 1.74 -6.47 24.72
N SER A 187 1.45 -7.19 25.81
CA SER A 187 0.45 -6.72 26.75
C SER A 187 0.89 -5.41 27.44
N PRO A 188 -0.02 -4.52 27.83
CA PRO A 188 0.35 -3.25 28.47
C PRO A 188 1.16 -3.40 29.76
N ASP A 189 1.04 -4.54 30.45
CA ASP A 189 1.80 -4.87 31.67
C ASP A 189 3.12 -5.59 31.41
N GLY A 190 3.46 -5.87 30.13
CA GLY A 190 4.70 -6.53 29.73
C GLY A 190 4.80 -8.02 30.08
N LYS A 191 3.72 -8.68 30.56
CA LYS A 191 3.77 -10.05 31.05
C LYS A 191 3.37 -11.11 30.02
N SER A 192 2.77 -10.68 28.91
CA SER A 192 2.29 -11.56 27.87
C SER A 192 2.47 -10.94 26.48
N ILE A 193 2.45 -11.77 25.46
CA ILE A 193 2.44 -11.36 24.08
C ILE A 193 1.25 -12.02 23.37
N ALA A 194 0.41 -11.22 22.75
CA ALA A 194 -0.58 -11.67 21.80
C ALA A 194 0.07 -11.80 20.41
N PHE A 195 -0.23 -12.87 19.69
CA PHE A 195 0.35 -13.13 18.38
C PHE A 195 -0.61 -13.85 17.43
N TRP A 196 -0.42 -13.64 16.14
CA TRP A 196 -1.06 -14.43 15.10
C TRP A 196 -0.27 -15.70 14.84
N GLN A 197 -0.97 -16.79 14.60
CA GLN A 197 -0.43 -17.99 13.98
C GLN A 197 -1.15 -18.22 12.66
N ILE A 198 -0.36 -18.32 11.58
CA ILE A 198 -0.82 -18.62 10.22
C ILE A 198 -0.39 -20.04 9.87
N ASP A 199 -1.33 -20.89 9.50
CA ASP A 199 -1.07 -22.26 9.05
C ASP A 199 -1.32 -22.39 7.54
N ALA A 200 -0.23 -22.29 6.77
CA ALA A 200 -0.19 -22.47 5.33
C ALA A 200 0.17 -23.91 4.90
N THR A 201 0.20 -24.88 5.83
CA THR A 201 0.62 -26.29 5.54
C THR A 201 -0.23 -26.97 4.47
N LYS A 202 -1.47 -26.52 4.28
CA LYS A 202 -2.41 -27.05 3.26
C LYS A 202 -2.48 -26.20 1.98
N ILE A 203 -1.82 -25.07 1.95
CA ILE A 203 -1.79 -24.20 0.77
C ILE A 203 -0.89 -24.85 -0.30
N LYS A 204 -1.34 -24.83 -1.54
CA LYS A 204 -0.52 -25.32 -2.66
C LYS A 204 0.57 -24.33 -3.00
N ASN A 205 1.76 -24.85 -3.27
CA ASN A 205 2.86 -24.04 -3.79
C ASN A 205 2.65 -23.72 -5.27
N PHE A 206 2.86 -22.47 -5.64
CA PHE A 206 3.28 -22.14 -6.97
C PHE A 206 4.80 -22.31 -7.05
N LEU A 207 5.30 -22.93 -8.11
CA LEU A 207 6.72 -23.20 -8.29
C LEU A 207 7.26 -22.26 -9.39
N MET A 208 7.92 -21.18 -8.97
CA MET A 208 8.67 -20.34 -9.91
C MET A 208 9.93 -21.09 -10.33
N ILE A 209 10.30 -20.96 -11.60
CA ILE A 209 11.50 -21.61 -12.14
C ILE A 209 12.60 -20.57 -12.30
N ASN A 210 13.71 -20.78 -11.60
CA ASN A 210 14.93 -19.99 -11.78
C ASN A 210 15.85 -20.71 -12.78
N ASN A 211 16.08 -20.08 -13.93
CA ASN A 211 16.85 -20.64 -15.04
C ASN A 211 18.23 -19.99 -15.22
N THR A 212 18.60 -18.99 -14.44
CA THR A 212 19.77 -18.14 -14.73
C THR A 212 20.88 -18.20 -13.68
N ASP A 213 20.55 -18.54 -12.42
CA ASP A 213 21.50 -18.43 -11.32
C ASP A 213 22.30 -19.70 -11.06
N SER A 214 22.05 -20.76 -11.84
CA SER A 214 22.77 -22.03 -11.76
C SER A 214 22.79 -22.73 -13.12
N ILE A 215 23.71 -23.70 -13.29
CA ILE A 215 23.80 -24.56 -14.49
C ILE A 215 22.51 -25.38 -14.67
N TYR A 216 21.96 -25.91 -13.58
CA TYR A 216 20.67 -26.57 -13.56
C TYR A 216 19.61 -25.61 -13.02
N SER A 217 18.48 -25.54 -13.71
CA SER A 217 17.33 -24.81 -13.19
C SER A 217 16.83 -25.41 -11.86
N TYR A 218 16.28 -24.57 -11.00
CA TYR A 218 15.66 -25.00 -9.75
C TYR A 218 14.35 -24.25 -9.52
N THR A 219 13.52 -24.79 -8.63
CA THR A 219 12.22 -24.19 -8.30
C THR A 219 12.30 -23.38 -7.01
N ILE A 220 11.58 -22.25 -6.99
CA ILE A 220 11.34 -21.42 -5.81
C ILE A 220 9.85 -21.58 -5.47
N PRO A 221 9.49 -22.27 -4.35
CA PRO A 221 8.10 -22.45 -3.96
C PRO A 221 7.56 -21.18 -3.29
N VAL A 222 6.31 -20.84 -3.62
CA VAL A 222 5.52 -19.78 -2.97
C VAL A 222 4.17 -20.36 -2.57
N GLU A 223 3.81 -20.28 -1.29
CA GLU A 223 2.48 -20.63 -0.81
C GLU A 223 1.47 -19.61 -1.32
N TYR A 224 0.72 -19.99 -2.34
CA TYR A 224 -0.17 -19.07 -3.03
C TYR A 224 -1.57 -19.67 -3.21
N PRO A 225 -2.54 -19.29 -2.38
CA PRO A 225 -3.92 -19.75 -2.51
C PRO A 225 -4.61 -19.00 -3.65
N LYS A 226 -4.85 -19.66 -4.79
CA LYS A 226 -5.58 -19.08 -5.92
C LYS A 226 -7.07 -18.95 -5.62
N ALA A 227 -7.76 -18.07 -6.35
CA ALA A 227 -9.21 -17.90 -6.24
C ALA A 227 -9.94 -19.24 -6.26
N GLY A 228 -10.84 -19.45 -5.30
CA GLY A 228 -11.57 -20.69 -5.10
C GLY A 228 -10.87 -21.75 -4.25
N GLN A 229 -9.60 -21.56 -3.88
CA GLN A 229 -8.89 -22.42 -2.94
C GLN A 229 -9.05 -21.91 -1.51
N ASP A 230 -8.97 -22.80 -0.52
CA ASP A 230 -9.03 -22.38 0.89
C ASP A 230 -7.84 -21.48 1.23
N PRO A 231 -8.02 -20.43 2.03
CA PRO A 231 -6.93 -19.63 2.58
C PRO A 231 -6.18 -20.38 3.67
N SER A 232 -5.03 -19.82 4.06
CA SER A 232 -4.30 -20.25 5.26
C SER A 232 -5.18 -20.11 6.49
N ALA A 233 -5.11 -21.09 7.40
CA ALA A 233 -5.84 -20.99 8.66
C ALA A 233 -5.20 -19.92 9.54
N CYS A 234 -6.02 -19.06 10.15
CA CYS A 234 -5.57 -17.99 11.01
C CYS A 234 -6.19 -18.07 12.40
N LYS A 235 -5.38 -17.93 13.43
CA LYS A 235 -5.82 -17.81 14.81
C LYS A 235 -4.93 -16.90 15.65
N VAL A 236 -5.43 -16.46 16.79
CA VAL A 236 -4.73 -15.61 17.75
C VAL A 236 -4.44 -16.39 19.03
N GLY A 237 -3.20 -16.30 19.50
CA GLY A 237 -2.76 -16.83 20.79
C GLY A 237 -2.22 -15.74 21.70
N VAL A 238 -2.24 -16.00 23.01
CA VAL A 238 -1.56 -15.20 24.02
C VAL A 238 -0.59 -16.08 24.77
N VAL A 239 0.69 -15.81 24.68
CA VAL A 239 1.72 -16.50 25.44
C VAL A 239 2.10 -15.71 26.68
N ASN A 240 2.08 -16.34 27.85
CA ASN A 240 2.60 -15.76 29.08
C ASN A 240 4.11 -15.98 29.16
N ILE A 241 4.90 -14.92 29.39
CA ILE A 241 6.36 -14.97 29.33
C ILE A 241 6.98 -15.81 30.43
N ALA A 242 6.40 -15.79 31.63
CA ALA A 242 6.95 -16.52 32.77
C ALA A 242 6.64 -18.02 32.74
N SER A 243 5.42 -18.40 32.34
CA SER A 243 4.98 -19.79 32.28
C SER A 243 5.21 -20.47 30.95
N LEU A 244 5.43 -19.70 29.87
CA LEU A 244 5.53 -20.14 28.46
C LEU A 244 4.26 -20.84 27.96
N GLN A 245 3.15 -20.68 28.67
CA GLN A 245 1.86 -21.26 28.28
C GLN A 245 1.11 -20.33 27.32
N THR A 246 0.63 -20.90 26.23
CA THR A 246 -0.22 -20.18 25.26
C THR A 246 -1.68 -20.47 25.50
N THR A 247 -2.47 -19.40 25.64
CA THR A 247 -3.94 -19.45 25.62
C THR A 247 -4.42 -19.05 24.24
N TRP A 248 -5.14 -19.92 23.55
CA TRP A 248 -5.72 -19.63 22.24
C TRP A 248 -7.06 -18.92 22.39
N MET A 249 -7.29 -17.88 21.58
CA MET A 249 -8.57 -17.17 21.56
C MET A 249 -9.59 -17.98 20.77
N ASN A 250 -10.75 -18.27 21.39
CA ASN A 250 -11.83 -19.09 20.82
C ASN A 250 -12.72 -18.24 19.88
N VAL A 251 -12.10 -17.59 18.88
CA VAL A 251 -12.84 -16.86 17.85
C VAL A 251 -13.69 -17.85 17.07
N PRO A 252 -15.03 -17.66 16.98
CA PRO A 252 -15.92 -18.65 16.39
C PRO A 252 -15.71 -18.87 14.90
N GLY A 253 -16.00 -20.06 14.40
CA GLY A 253 -15.97 -20.43 12.99
C GLY A 253 -14.79 -21.32 12.61
N ASP A 254 -14.74 -21.70 11.33
CA ASP A 254 -13.62 -22.44 10.76
C ASP A 254 -12.49 -21.49 10.42
N SER A 255 -11.30 -21.72 10.97
CA SER A 255 -10.11 -20.89 10.78
C SER A 255 -9.65 -20.80 9.31
N LYS A 256 -10.12 -21.69 8.44
CA LYS A 256 -9.88 -21.69 6.99
C LYS A 256 -10.97 -20.97 6.19
N GLN A 257 -12.00 -20.47 6.84
CA GLN A 257 -13.13 -19.79 6.20
C GLN A 257 -13.33 -18.38 6.75
N HIS A 258 -12.28 -17.84 7.40
CA HIS A 258 -12.25 -16.47 7.88
C HIS A 258 -10.84 -15.87 7.81
N TYR A 259 -10.76 -14.57 7.94
CA TYR A 259 -9.51 -13.80 8.10
C TYR A 259 -9.56 -13.04 9.43
N ILE A 260 -8.39 -12.84 10.03
CA ILE A 260 -8.21 -11.98 11.21
C ILE A 260 -7.17 -10.89 10.86
N PRO A 261 -7.58 -9.81 10.18
CA PRO A 261 -6.64 -8.78 9.73
C PRO A 261 -6.18 -7.83 10.84
N LEU A 262 -6.95 -7.68 11.92
CA LEU A 262 -6.63 -6.77 13.02
C LEU A 262 -6.76 -7.43 14.39
N MET A 263 -5.79 -7.11 15.26
CA MET A 263 -5.77 -7.51 16.67
C MET A 263 -5.03 -6.43 17.48
N GLN A 264 -5.60 -6.04 18.62
CA GLN A 264 -4.99 -5.07 19.52
C GLN A 264 -5.37 -5.32 20.97
N TRP A 265 -4.44 -5.14 21.91
CA TRP A 265 -4.77 -5.11 23.33
C TRP A 265 -5.65 -3.90 23.66
N THR A 266 -6.62 -4.09 24.55
CA THR A 266 -7.25 -2.94 25.20
C THR A 266 -6.21 -2.21 26.05
N PRO A 267 -6.28 -0.85 26.17
CA PRO A 267 -5.27 -0.08 26.91
C PRO A 267 -5.08 -0.50 28.37
N ASP A 268 -6.12 -1.08 28.99
CA ASP A 268 -6.07 -1.63 30.35
C ASP A 268 -5.53 -3.06 30.45
N GLY A 269 -5.19 -3.68 29.29
CA GLY A 269 -4.70 -5.05 29.20
C GLY A 269 -5.72 -6.15 29.60
N SER A 270 -6.97 -5.79 29.83
CA SER A 270 -8.00 -6.73 30.28
C SER A 270 -8.49 -7.68 29.20
N SER A 271 -8.38 -7.26 27.94
CA SER A 271 -8.88 -8.01 26.79
C SER A 271 -8.05 -7.74 25.53
N ILE A 272 -8.29 -8.54 24.51
CA ILE A 272 -7.78 -8.31 23.16
C ILE A 272 -8.98 -8.08 22.26
N LEU A 273 -8.96 -6.98 21.51
CA LEU A 273 -9.91 -6.70 20.43
C LEU A 273 -9.41 -7.39 19.16
N VAL A 274 -10.27 -8.20 18.56
CA VAL A 274 -9.97 -8.98 17.34
C VAL A 274 -11.05 -8.69 16.31
N GLU A 275 -10.64 -8.40 15.07
CA GLU A 275 -11.53 -8.33 13.92
C GLU A 275 -11.47 -9.61 13.11
N GLN A 276 -12.63 -10.19 12.85
CA GLN A 276 -12.80 -11.34 11.98
C GLN A 276 -13.62 -10.94 10.76
N LEU A 277 -13.08 -11.20 9.56
CA LEU A 277 -13.84 -11.18 8.32
C LEU A 277 -14.22 -12.61 7.94
N ASN A 278 -15.43 -12.80 7.42
CA ASN A 278 -15.74 -14.05 6.73
C ASN A 278 -14.95 -14.15 5.42
N ARG A 279 -14.86 -15.34 4.81
CA ARG A 279 -14.09 -15.57 3.58
C ARG A 279 -14.46 -14.63 2.43
N LYS A 280 -15.73 -14.29 2.26
CA LYS A 280 -16.19 -13.34 1.25
C LYS A 280 -15.88 -11.87 1.60
N GLN A 281 -15.35 -11.62 2.79
CA GLN A 281 -15.01 -10.29 3.31
C GLN A 281 -16.19 -9.30 3.28
N ASN A 282 -17.40 -9.82 3.38
CA ASN A 282 -18.63 -9.01 3.40
C ASN A 282 -19.37 -9.04 4.74
N GLU A 283 -18.81 -9.71 5.73
CA GLU A 283 -19.22 -9.66 7.14
C GLU A 283 -17.98 -9.51 8.02
N ALA A 284 -17.93 -8.42 8.80
CA ALA A 284 -16.93 -8.16 9.82
C ALA A 284 -17.53 -8.32 11.22
N LYS A 285 -16.80 -8.95 12.12
CA LYS A 285 -17.17 -9.11 13.53
C LYS A 285 -16.03 -8.68 14.42
N LEU A 286 -16.34 -7.94 15.48
CA LEU A 286 -15.39 -7.57 16.51
C LEU A 286 -15.65 -8.38 17.79
N PHE A 287 -14.57 -8.95 18.31
CA PHE A 287 -14.59 -9.75 19.53
C PHE A 287 -13.68 -9.14 20.58
N LEU A 288 -14.17 -9.04 21.82
CA LEU A 288 -13.31 -8.87 22.99
C LEU A 288 -12.97 -10.26 23.53
N CYS A 289 -11.70 -10.61 23.43
CA CYS A 289 -11.19 -11.90 23.87
C CYS A 289 -10.52 -11.81 25.23
N ASN A 290 -10.83 -12.72 26.15
CA ASN A 290 -10.21 -12.81 27.45
C ASN A 290 -8.85 -13.53 27.33
N PRO A 291 -7.71 -12.87 27.61
CA PRO A 291 -6.39 -13.47 27.44
C PRO A 291 -6.07 -14.62 28.40
N LYS A 292 -6.88 -14.79 29.49
CA LYS A 292 -6.64 -15.83 30.51
C LYS A 292 -7.28 -17.17 30.17
N ASN A 293 -8.44 -17.16 29.50
CA ASN A 293 -9.21 -18.37 29.21
C ASN A 293 -9.59 -18.54 27.74
N GLY A 294 -9.26 -17.56 26.90
CA GLY A 294 -9.53 -17.58 25.46
C GLY A 294 -10.98 -17.26 25.08
N GLU A 295 -11.87 -16.99 26.02
CA GLU A 295 -13.28 -16.68 25.73
C GLU A 295 -13.39 -15.45 24.81
N ALA A 296 -14.11 -15.58 23.69
CA ALA A 296 -14.31 -14.53 22.69
C ALA A 296 -15.76 -14.04 22.70
N ASN A 297 -15.98 -12.83 23.16
CA ASN A 297 -17.30 -12.20 23.23
C ASN A 297 -17.49 -11.23 22.07
N GLN A 298 -18.44 -11.52 21.16
CA GLN A 298 -18.77 -10.63 20.06
C GLN A 298 -19.43 -9.37 20.59
N ILE A 299 -18.84 -8.21 20.26
CA ILE A 299 -19.37 -6.90 20.66
C ILE A 299 -20.00 -6.13 19.50
N TYR A 300 -19.60 -6.41 18.27
CA TYR A 300 -20.05 -5.68 17.11
C TYR A 300 -20.05 -6.55 15.85
N SER A 301 -20.90 -6.20 14.89
CA SER A 301 -20.85 -6.78 13.54
C SER A 301 -21.32 -5.79 12.48
N GLU A 302 -20.72 -5.89 11.31
CA GLU A 302 -21.10 -5.15 10.11
C GLU A 302 -21.27 -6.10 8.94
N LYS A 303 -22.24 -5.84 8.05
CA LYS A 303 -22.46 -6.59 6.81
C LYS A 303 -22.57 -5.64 5.63
N ASN A 304 -22.08 -6.09 4.49
CA ASN A 304 -22.18 -5.37 3.22
C ASN A 304 -22.63 -6.32 2.11
N ASN A 305 -23.29 -5.82 1.09
CA ASN A 305 -23.69 -6.64 -0.06
C ASN A 305 -22.51 -6.95 -1.01
N SER A 306 -21.42 -6.22 -0.91
CA SER A 306 -20.20 -6.43 -1.69
C SER A 306 -19.07 -6.89 -0.75
N TRP A 307 -18.25 -6.00 -0.29
CA TRP A 307 -17.15 -6.29 0.65
C TRP A 307 -17.03 -5.18 1.71
N ILE A 308 -16.29 -5.45 2.77
CA ILE A 308 -15.90 -4.49 3.80
C ILE A 308 -14.40 -4.27 3.67
N ASP A 309 -13.98 -3.01 3.53
CA ASP A 309 -12.58 -2.66 3.53
C ASP A 309 -12.03 -2.65 4.95
N ILE A 310 -10.83 -3.20 5.14
CA ILE A 310 -10.07 -3.03 6.36
C ILE A 310 -9.33 -1.71 6.26
N LEU A 311 -9.72 -0.77 7.09
CA LEU A 311 -9.22 0.60 7.10
C LEU A 311 -8.56 0.87 8.47
N PRO A 312 -7.27 0.55 8.61
CA PRO A 312 -6.55 0.81 9.85
C PRO A 312 -6.53 2.32 10.13
N THR A 313 -6.72 2.68 11.38
CA THR A 313 -6.72 4.08 11.80
C THR A 313 -5.32 4.64 12.06
N GLU A 314 -4.32 3.80 12.10
CA GLU A 314 -2.85 4.04 12.14
C GLU A 314 -2.15 2.67 12.11
N ASP A 315 -0.84 2.64 12.21
CA ASP A 315 0.02 1.45 12.04
C ASP A 315 -0.36 0.22 12.92
N GLU A 316 -1.18 0.39 13.96
CA GLU A 316 -1.48 -0.68 14.94
C GLU A 316 -2.96 -1.08 15.04
N GLY A 317 -3.86 -0.54 14.21
CA GLY A 317 -5.29 -0.89 14.24
C GLY A 317 -6.19 0.24 14.72
N TRP A 318 -6.99 0.00 15.77
CA TRP A 318 -7.96 0.99 16.25
C TRP A 318 -7.34 2.06 17.13
N LYS A 319 -7.83 3.30 16.99
CA LYS A 319 -7.47 4.40 17.90
C LYS A 319 -8.40 4.39 19.10
N TRP A 320 -7.86 4.01 20.26
CA TRP A 320 -8.59 4.06 21.52
C TRP A 320 -8.75 5.48 22.03
N ILE A 321 -9.92 5.79 22.56
CA ILE A 321 -10.31 7.09 23.12
C ILE A 321 -11.04 6.89 24.45
N ASN A 322 -11.30 8.01 25.16
CA ASN A 322 -12.03 8.01 26.41
C ASN A 322 -11.42 7.03 27.43
N SER A 323 -10.09 7.11 27.61
CA SER A 323 -9.33 6.22 28.49
C SER A 323 -9.55 4.72 28.19
N GLY A 324 -9.63 4.36 26.92
CA GLY A 324 -9.79 2.97 26.47
C GLY A 324 -11.19 2.37 26.61
N LYS A 325 -12.22 3.20 26.82
CA LYS A 325 -13.62 2.76 26.89
C LYS A 325 -14.27 2.64 25.51
N GLU A 326 -13.77 3.36 24.55
CA GLU A 326 -14.24 3.46 23.18
C GLU A 326 -13.06 3.46 22.20
N PHE A 327 -13.32 3.11 20.96
CA PHE A 327 -12.35 3.21 19.89
C PHE A 327 -13.00 3.78 18.63
N LEU A 328 -12.16 4.35 17.75
CA LEU A 328 -12.56 4.88 16.47
C LEU A 328 -12.45 3.79 15.40
N SER A 329 -13.44 3.73 14.51
CA SER A 329 -13.49 2.80 13.37
C SER A 329 -13.99 3.54 12.13
N LEU A 330 -13.43 3.23 10.97
CA LEU A 330 -13.90 3.72 9.67
C LEU A 330 -14.82 2.68 9.05
N SER A 331 -15.95 3.13 8.48
CA SER A 331 -16.89 2.26 7.77
C SER A 331 -17.59 3.00 6.64
N GLU A 332 -17.98 2.25 5.61
CA GLU A 332 -18.73 2.75 4.45
C GLU A 332 -20.23 2.40 4.48
N LYS A 333 -20.74 1.91 5.59
CA LYS A 333 -22.09 1.34 5.70
C LYS A 333 -23.23 2.30 5.43
N ASP A 334 -22.99 3.61 5.53
CA ASP A 334 -23.97 4.67 5.21
C ASP A 334 -23.79 5.24 3.78
N GLY A 335 -22.92 4.62 2.97
CA GLY A 335 -22.65 5.01 1.59
C GLY A 335 -21.41 5.87 1.38
N TRP A 336 -20.78 6.33 2.44
CA TRP A 336 -19.52 7.08 2.44
C TRP A 336 -18.59 6.55 3.52
N ARG A 337 -17.28 6.71 3.36
CA ARG A 337 -16.30 6.32 4.38
C ARG A 337 -16.32 7.33 5.52
N HIS A 338 -17.02 6.99 6.58
CA HIS A 338 -17.19 7.83 7.76
C HIS A 338 -16.54 7.22 9.00
N LEU A 339 -16.31 8.10 9.99
CA LEU A 339 -15.76 7.76 11.27
C LEU A 339 -16.87 7.47 12.28
N TYR A 340 -16.75 6.32 12.92
CA TYR A 340 -17.64 5.86 13.99
C TYR A 340 -16.85 5.71 15.28
N ARG A 341 -17.51 5.91 16.38
CA ARG A 341 -17.04 5.63 17.74
C ARG A 341 -17.79 4.42 18.25
N ILE A 342 -17.06 3.38 18.64
CA ILE A 342 -17.61 2.12 19.13
C ILE A 342 -17.11 1.90 20.55
N SER A 343 -18.03 1.59 21.49
CA SER A 343 -17.69 1.27 22.88
C SER A 343 -17.42 -0.22 23.08
N LYS A 344 -16.75 -0.59 24.19
CA LYS A 344 -16.49 -2.01 24.55
C LYS A 344 -17.76 -2.87 24.66
N ASN A 345 -18.94 -2.27 24.81
CA ASN A 345 -20.23 -2.99 24.78
C ASN A 345 -20.94 -2.94 23.43
N GLY A 346 -20.25 -2.51 22.37
CA GLY A 346 -20.75 -2.50 21.02
C GLY A 346 -21.67 -1.34 20.65
N LYS A 347 -21.90 -0.38 21.56
CA LYS A 347 -22.69 0.81 21.23
C LYS A 347 -21.90 1.70 20.29
N GLU A 348 -22.51 1.99 19.16
CA GLU A 348 -21.93 2.81 18.11
C GLU A 348 -22.52 4.22 18.08
N SER A 349 -21.72 5.18 17.62
CA SER A 349 -22.17 6.54 17.28
C SER A 349 -21.34 7.11 16.12
N LEU A 350 -22.01 7.79 15.18
CA LEU A 350 -21.41 8.46 14.06
C LEU A 350 -20.66 9.72 14.51
N VAL A 351 -19.43 9.89 14.07
CA VAL A 351 -18.57 11.06 14.37
C VAL A 351 -18.54 12.05 13.21
N SER A 352 -18.45 11.54 11.96
CA SER A 352 -18.44 12.39 10.77
C SER A 352 -19.63 12.05 9.89
N ASN A 353 -20.20 13.05 9.23
CA ASN A 353 -21.33 12.88 8.32
C ASN A 353 -21.21 13.81 7.12
N GLY A 354 -21.86 13.46 6.02
CA GLY A 354 -21.85 14.24 4.78
C GLY A 354 -21.65 13.38 3.55
N LYS A 355 -21.53 14.03 2.39
CA LYS A 355 -21.26 13.35 1.11
C LYS A 355 -19.77 13.43 0.80
N TYR A 356 -18.94 12.77 1.58
CA TYR A 356 -17.50 12.69 1.39
C TYR A 356 -16.91 11.46 2.08
N ASP A 357 -15.77 11.01 1.58
CA ASP A 357 -14.99 9.94 2.19
C ASP A 357 -13.86 10.52 3.06
N ILE A 358 -13.66 9.95 4.24
CA ILE A 358 -12.42 10.09 4.98
C ILE A 358 -11.36 9.23 4.28
N ILE A 359 -10.23 9.84 3.94
CA ILE A 359 -9.10 9.15 3.29
C ILE A 359 -8.20 8.53 4.35
N GLU A 360 -7.85 9.31 5.40
CA GLU A 360 -6.92 8.89 6.44
C GLU A 360 -7.15 9.72 7.72
N ILE A 361 -7.10 9.08 8.89
CA ILE A 361 -7.10 9.77 10.17
C ILE A 361 -5.67 10.20 10.49
N LYS A 362 -5.45 11.49 10.79
CA LYS A 362 -4.12 12.05 11.04
C LYS A 362 -3.80 12.27 12.53
N ALA A 363 -4.77 12.61 13.33
CA ALA A 363 -4.61 12.77 14.78
C ALA A 363 -5.95 12.79 15.51
N VAL A 364 -5.89 12.44 16.80
CA VAL A 364 -7.00 12.57 17.74
C VAL A 364 -6.53 13.40 18.93
N ASP A 365 -7.11 14.58 19.09
CA ASP A 365 -6.87 15.44 20.26
C ASP A 365 -8.07 15.35 21.20
N GLU A 366 -8.02 14.39 22.13
CA GLU A 366 -9.07 14.19 23.11
C GLU A 366 -9.22 15.40 24.04
N LYS A 367 -8.16 16.17 24.29
CA LYS A 367 -8.19 17.32 25.16
C LYS A 367 -9.04 18.45 24.59
N SER A 368 -8.92 18.72 23.30
CA SER A 368 -9.76 19.71 22.60
C SER A 368 -11.05 19.08 22.05
N GLY A 369 -11.16 17.76 22.07
CA GLY A 369 -12.29 17.00 21.57
C GLY A 369 -12.36 16.93 20.03
N PHE A 370 -11.26 17.11 19.30
CA PHE A 370 -11.22 17.06 17.85
C PHE A 370 -10.53 15.81 17.31
N VAL A 371 -10.99 15.36 16.14
CA VAL A 371 -10.29 14.43 15.27
C VAL A 371 -9.92 15.15 13.98
N TYR A 372 -8.68 14.93 13.51
CA TYR A 372 -8.13 15.48 12.27
C TYR A 372 -7.98 14.36 11.25
N PHE A 373 -8.41 14.60 10.00
CA PHE A 373 -8.37 13.60 8.94
C PHE A 373 -8.25 14.25 7.56
N LEU A 374 -7.76 13.48 6.61
CA LEU A 374 -7.74 13.87 5.20
C LEU A 374 -9.07 13.47 4.55
N ALA A 375 -9.62 14.36 3.74
CA ALA A 375 -10.86 14.15 2.98
C ALA A 375 -10.92 15.03 1.72
N SER A 376 -11.85 14.73 0.81
CA SER A 376 -12.02 15.44 -0.46
C SER A 376 -13.50 15.71 -0.76
N PRO A 377 -14.21 16.50 0.06
CA PRO A 377 -15.65 16.71 -0.11
C PRO A 377 -16.03 17.50 -1.38
N GLU A 378 -15.11 18.30 -1.93
CA GLU A 378 -15.37 19.19 -3.07
C GLU A 378 -14.88 18.59 -4.40
N ASN A 379 -13.74 17.90 -4.40
CA ASN A 379 -13.13 17.33 -5.60
C ASN A 379 -12.35 16.05 -5.27
N ALA A 380 -12.77 14.92 -5.83
CA ALA A 380 -12.18 13.61 -5.56
C ALA A 380 -10.72 13.46 -6.03
N THR A 381 -10.22 14.32 -6.92
CA THR A 381 -8.81 14.32 -7.36
C THR A 381 -7.88 15.06 -6.41
N GLN A 382 -8.42 15.75 -5.42
CA GLN A 382 -7.71 16.59 -4.45
C GLN A 382 -7.84 16.02 -3.05
N GLN A 383 -7.06 16.54 -2.11
CA GLN A 383 -7.03 16.06 -0.73
C GLN A 383 -6.66 17.19 0.23
N TYR A 384 -7.43 17.32 1.31
CA TYR A 384 -7.28 18.39 2.28
C TYR A 384 -7.39 17.87 3.71
N LEU A 385 -6.76 18.56 4.65
CA LEU A 385 -6.94 18.29 6.08
C LEU A 385 -8.22 18.98 6.59
N TYR A 386 -9.03 18.18 7.25
CA TYR A 386 -10.24 18.60 7.96
C TYR A 386 -10.19 18.20 9.41
N LYS A 387 -11.06 18.79 10.21
CA LYS A 387 -11.36 18.37 11.59
C LYS A 387 -12.84 18.42 11.89
N THR A 388 -13.27 17.59 12.84
CA THR A 388 -14.61 17.63 13.43
C THR A 388 -14.54 17.24 14.92
N LEU A 389 -15.63 17.48 15.66
CA LEU A 389 -15.69 17.06 17.07
C LEU A 389 -15.90 15.55 17.21
N LEU A 390 -15.15 14.92 18.11
CA LEU A 390 -15.26 13.49 18.44
C LEU A 390 -16.67 13.06 18.90
N ASN A 391 -17.47 13.99 19.43
CA ASN A 391 -18.82 13.69 19.91
C ASN A 391 -19.88 13.61 18.80
N GLY A 392 -19.49 13.79 17.53
CA GLY A 392 -20.39 13.73 16.37
C GLY A 392 -21.32 14.95 16.21
N LYS A 393 -21.19 15.99 17.02
CA LYS A 393 -22.02 17.22 16.96
C LYS A 393 -21.30 18.39 16.29
N GLY A 394 -20.07 18.15 15.78
CA GLY A 394 -19.26 19.17 15.13
C GLY A 394 -19.62 19.34 13.66
N LYS A 395 -19.36 20.55 13.12
CA LYS A 395 -19.30 20.78 11.69
C LYS A 395 -17.95 20.32 11.15
N LEU A 396 -17.92 19.93 9.89
CA LEU A 396 -16.69 19.72 9.15
C LEU A 396 -15.97 21.06 8.96
N VAL A 397 -14.74 21.16 9.43
CA VAL A 397 -13.93 22.39 9.36
C VAL A 397 -12.66 22.10 8.52
N LYS A 398 -12.50 22.78 7.41
CA LYS A 398 -11.27 22.71 6.60
C LYS A 398 -10.12 23.37 7.37
N VAL A 399 -9.00 22.65 7.51
CA VAL A 399 -7.78 23.13 8.19
C VAL A 399 -6.74 23.56 7.17
N SER A 400 -6.64 22.87 6.03
CA SER A 400 -5.74 23.26 4.93
C SER A 400 -6.06 24.65 4.41
N PRO A 401 -5.04 25.43 3.93
CA PRO A 401 -5.25 26.75 3.36
C PRO A 401 -6.25 26.72 2.21
N VAL A 402 -7.20 27.67 2.22
CA VAL A 402 -8.30 27.69 1.24
C VAL A 402 -7.86 28.08 -0.16
N ASN A 403 -6.74 28.81 -0.29
CA ASN A 403 -6.23 29.30 -1.59
C ASN A 403 -5.26 28.32 -2.25
N GLU A 404 -4.94 27.20 -1.61
CA GLU A 404 -4.03 26.20 -2.12
C GLU A 404 -4.84 25.00 -2.62
N ILE A 405 -5.10 24.98 -3.91
CA ILE A 405 -5.91 23.96 -4.59
C ILE A 405 -5.00 22.83 -5.05
N GLY A 406 -5.25 21.59 -4.58
CA GLY A 406 -4.46 20.42 -4.91
C GLY A 406 -4.46 19.37 -3.81
N THR A 407 -3.34 18.70 -3.67
CA THR A 407 -3.16 17.60 -2.72
C THR A 407 -2.30 18.04 -1.54
N HIS A 408 -2.86 17.96 -0.35
CA HIS A 408 -2.19 18.24 0.92
C HIS A 408 -1.92 16.95 1.68
N ASN A 409 -0.80 16.88 2.37
CA ASN A 409 -0.47 15.85 3.34
C ASN A 409 0.13 16.47 4.59
N TYR A 410 -0.15 15.87 5.76
CA TYR A 410 0.29 16.38 7.04
C TYR A 410 0.83 15.26 7.92
N GLN A 411 1.95 15.52 8.59
CA GLN A 411 2.40 14.75 9.75
C GLN A 411 2.24 15.64 10.98
N LEU A 412 1.22 15.36 11.80
CA LEU A 412 0.87 16.19 12.95
C LEU A 412 1.71 15.81 14.16
N SER A 413 2.03 16.82 15.01
CA SER A 413 2.49 16.52 16.38
C SER A 413 1.40 15.83 17.19
N PRO A 414 1.74 14.99 18.18
CA PRO A 414 0.76 14.24 18.96
C PRO A 414 -0.29 15.13 19.66
N ASP A 415 0.07 16.38 19.96
CA ASP A 415 -0.83 17.40 20.56
C ASP A 415 -1.54 18.28 19.51
N ALA A 416 -1.41 17.95 18.24
CA ALA A 416 -1.97 18.66 17.07
C ALA A 416 -1.70 20.19 17.06
N LYS A 417 -0.56 20.63 17.59
CA LYS A 417 -0.16 22.06 17.55
C LYS A 417 0.66 22.38 16.34
N TYR A 418 1.55 21.49 15.95
CA TYR A 418 2.45 21.64 14.80
C TYR A 418 2.23 20.54 13.79
N ALA A 419 2.58 20.82 12.57
CA ALA A 419 2.58 19.80 11.51
C ALA A 419 3.69 20.08 10.49
N GLN A 420 4.29 19.01 9.98
CA GLN A 420 4.95 19.07 8.69
C GLN A 420 3.87 18.99 7.61
N HIS A 421 3.76 20.03 6.81
CA HIS A 421 2.80 20.14 5.72
C HIS A 421 3.50 19.98 4.38
N LYS A 422 2.96 19.11 3.53
CA LYS A 422 3.35 18.95 2.13
C LYS A 422 2.16 19.26 1.25
N PHE A 423 2.40 20.06 0.21
CA PHE A 423 1.41 20.44 -0.78
C PHE A 423 1.96 20.25 -2.18
N SER A 424 1.13 19.79 -3.11
CA SER A 424 1.42 19.84 -4.54
C SER A 424 0.14 19.84 -5.38
N ASN A 425 0.25 20.29 -6.66
CA ASN A 425 -0.83 20.25 -7.63
C ASN A 425 -0.32 19.86 -9.03
N HIS A 426 -1.24 19.70 -9.98
CA HIS A 426 -0.93 19.34 -11.38
C HIS A 426 -0.07 20.36 -12.11
N LYS A 427 -0.01 21.62 -11.65
CA LYS A 427 0.86 22.67 -12.19
C LYS A 427 2.31 22.55 -11.72
N ASN A 428 2.67 21.44 -11.08
CA ASN A 428 3.98 21.18 -10.48
C ASN A 428 4.38 22.11 -9.33
N GLU A 429 3.45 22.87 -8.77
CA GLU A 429 3.72 23.56 -7.52
C GLU A 429 3.94 22.52 -6.42
N ARG A 430 5.05 22.64 -5.71
CA ARG A 430 5.40 21.78 -4.57
C ARG A 430 5.92 22.63 -3.45
N LYS A 431 5.49 22.33 -2.23
CA LYS A 431 6.09 22.88 -1.02
C LYS A 431 6.10 21.87 0.12
N SER A 432 7.11 21.99 0.95
CA SER A 432 7.21 21.30 2.23
C SER A 432 7.59 22.31 3.28
N GLU A 433 6.85 22.36 4.37
CA GLU A 433 6.99 23.37 5.40
C GLU A 433 6.50 22.88 6.76
N TRP A 434 6.95 23.53 7.80
CA TRP A 434 6.40 23.36 9.14
C TRP A 434 5.41 24.47 9.42
N VAL A 435 4.28 24.13 9.99
CA VAL A 435 3.20 25.07 10.30
C VAL A 435 2.69 24.92 11.75
N GLU A 436 2.25 26.03 12.31
CA GLU A 436 1.30 26.00 13.42
C GLU A 436 -0.08 25.58 12.91
N LEU A 437 -0.62 24.46 13.40
CA LEU A 437 -1.83 23.87 12.83
C LEU A 437 -3.06 24.77 12.97
N SER A 438 -3.16 25.53 14.07
CA SER A 438 -4.34 26.34 14.42
C SER A 438 -4.67 27.45 13.41
N ASN A 439 -3.65 28.03 12.76
CA ASN A 439 -3.75 29.19 11.86
C ASN A 439 -2.98 29.02 10.54
N GLN A 440 -2.37 27.85 10.34
CA GLN A 440 -1.51 27.52 9.18
C GLN A 440 -0.32 28.47 9.02
N LYS A 441 0.14 29.12 10.10
CA LYS A 441 1.31 29.98 10.07
C LYS A 441 2.56 29.16 9.81
N VAL A 442 3.27 29.47 8.71
CA VAL A 442 4.56 28.84 8.39
C VAL A 442 5.60 29.27 9.43
N ILE A 443 6.22 28.29 10.10
CA ILE A 443 7.30 28.49 11.07
C ILE A 443 8.66 28.13 10.49
N LYS A 444 8.72 27.23 9.48
CA LYS A 444 9.93 26.91 8.76
C LYS A 444 9.59 26.38 7.35
N LYS A 445 10.19 26.95 6.33
CA LYS A 445 10.16 26.36 4.97
C LYS A 445 11.24 25.28 4.88
N ILE A 446 10.88 24.12 4.31
CA ILE A 446 11.81 23.00 4.07
C ILE A 446 12.23 23.04 2.59
N ASP A 447 11.25 23.04 1.72
CA ASP A 447 11.44 23.06 0.26
C ASP A 447 10.30 23.78 -0.42
N GLN A 448 10.60 24.46 -1.50
CA GLN A 448 9.61 25.10 -2.36
C GLN A 448 10.11 25.06 -3.79
N ASN A 449 9.41 24.35 -4.66
CA ASN A 449 9.63 24.35 -6.10
C ASN A 449 8.37 24.84 -6.81
N THR A 450 8.54 25.80 -7.68
CA THR A 450 7.47 26.40 -8.49
C THR A 450 7.73 26.26 -9.99
N GLU A 451 8.68 25.40 -10.39
CA GLU A 451 8.96 25.17 -11.80
C GLU A 451 7.79 24.44 -12.46
N LEU A 452 7.12 25.14 -13.34
CA LEU A 452 6.05 24.62 -14.20
C LEU A 452 6.71 23.85 -15.35
N SER A 453 6.80 22.53 -15.26
CA SER A 453 7.48 21.75 -16.31
C SER A 453 6.54 21.04 -17.27
N ASN A 454 5.28 20.79 -16.90
CA ASN A 454 4.37 20.01 -17.72
C ASN A 454 3.01 20.69 -17.87
N ASN A 455 2.50 20.74 -19.11
CA ASN A 455 1.15 21.23 -19.42
C ASN A 455 0.09 20.18 -19.07
N VAL A 456 -0.02 19.82 -17.79
CA VAL A 456 -1.05 18.91 -17.32
C VAL A 456 -2.37 19.67 -17.19
N GLU A 457 -3.40 19.16 -17.83
CA GLU A 457 -4.79 19.62 -17.69
C GLU A 457 -5.60 18.57 -16.92
N MET A 458 -6.27 18.98 -15.83
CA MET A 458 -7.28 18.12 -15.19
C MET A 458 -8.56 18.18 -16.02
N ILE A 459 -9.07 17.01 -16.41
CA ILE A 459 -10.23 16.89 -17.31
C ILE A 459 -11.34 16.05 -16.70
N GLN A 460 -12.55 16.20 -17.19
CA GLN A 460 -13.68 15.31 -16.91
C GLN A 460 -14.29 14.87 -18.23
N ILE A 461 -14.54 13.57 -18.37
CA ILE A 461 -15.20 12.98 -19.53
C ILE A 461 -16.51 12.36 -19.09
N THR A 462 -17.61 12.85 -19.63
CA THR A 462 -18.94 12.28 -19.41
C THR A 462 -19.30 11.36 -20.58
N THR A 463 -19.51 10.10 -20.28
CA THR A 463 -19.89 9.09 -21.27
C THR A 463 -21.34 9.26 -21.73
N ALA A 464 -21.72 8.62 -22.83
CA ALA A 464 -23.09 8.69 -23.38
C ALA A 464 -24.17 8.21 -22.40
N ASP A 465 -23.84 7.40 -21.40
CA ASP A 465 -24.73 6.93 -20.33
C ASP A 465 -24.58 7.74 -19.02
N ASN A 466 -24.06 8.95 -19.09
CA ASN A 466 -23.94 9.92 -18.01
C ASN A 466 -23.02 9.49 -16.84
N ILE A 467 -21.97 8.72 -17.12
CA ILE A 467 -20.90 8.43 -16.16
C ILE A 467 -19.79 9.45 -16.40
N THR A 468 -19.46 10.24 -15.37
CA THR A 468 -18.37 11.22 -15.44
C THR A 468 -17.11 10.67 -14.79
N LEU A 469 -16.06 10.50 -15.60
CA LEU A 469 -14.73 10.08 -15.18
C LEU A 469 -13.85 11.32 -15.00
N ASP A 470 -13.12 11.38 -13.88
CA ASP A 470 -12.03 12.34 -13.73
C ASP A 470 -10.80 11.82 -14.45
N GLY A 471 -10.01 12.74 -14.99
CA GLY A 471 -8.80 12.42 -15.72
C GLY A 471 -7.76 13.53 -15.69
N TRP A 472 -6.62 13.21 -16.24
CA TRP A 472 -5.63 14.20 -16.64
C TRP A 472 -5.26 14.00 -18.10
N MET A 473 -4.83 15.10 -18.73
CA MET A 473 -4.33 15.12 -20.10
C MET A 473 -3.04 15.93 -20.17
N ILE A 474 -2.08 15.45 -20.97
CA ILE A 474 -0.89 16.21 -21.38
C ILE A 474 -0.91 16.31 -22.90
N LYS A 475 -0.85 17.54 -23.43
CA LYS A 475 -0.80 17.80 -24.86
C LYS A 475 0.63 17.83 -25.38
N PRO A 476 0.85 17.61 -26.68
CA PRO A 476 2.15 17.83 -27.33
C PRO A 476 2.71 19.25 -27.11
N THR A 477 4.03 19.36 -27.18
CA THR A 477 4.72 20.63 -27.09
C THR A 477 5.70 20.78 -28.25
N PRO A 478 5.47 21.70 -29.24
CA PRO A 478 4.32 22.61 -29.33
C PRO A 478 3.03 21.89 -29.75
N PHE A 479 1.87 22.44 -29.33
CA PHE A 479 0.56 21.95 -29.74
C PHE A 479 -0.07 22.83 -30.81
N ASP A 480 -0.52 22.23 -31.92
CA ASP A 480 -1.24 22.88 -33.03
C ASP A 480 -2.60 22.20 -33.16
N GLU A 481 -3.66 22.92 -32.79
CA GLU A 481 -5.04 22.38 -32.79
C GLU A 481 -5.60 22.03 -34.18
N THR A 482 -4.92 22.48 -35.26
CA THR A 482 -5.29 22.15 -36.66
C THR A 482 -4.77 20.77 -37.10
N LYS A 483 -3.85 20.19 -36.33
CA LYS A 483 -3.26 18.89 -36.59
C LYS A 483 -3.94 17.78 -35.78
N LYS A 484 -3.78 16.53 -36.22
CA LYS A 484 -4.25 15.34 -35.51
C LYS A 484 -3.08 14.57 -34.90
N TYR A 485 -3.19 14.29 -33.61
CA TYR A 485 -2.14 13.66 -32.82
C TYR A 485 -2.53 12.26 -32.35
N PRO A 486 -1.56 11.34 -32.19
CA PRO A 486 -1.80 10.06 -31.55
C PRO A 486 -2.15 10.25 -30.06
N VAL A 487 -2.97 9.34 -29.51
CA VAL A 487 -3.28 9.32 -28.09
C VAL A 487 -2.72 8.08 -27.43
N LEU A 488 -2.00 8.26 -26.32
CA LEU A 488 -1.56 7.20 -25.44
C LEU A 488 -2.38 7.24 -24.15
N PHE A 489 -3.19 6.20 -23.93
CA PHE A 489 -3.91 6.00 -22.67
C PHE A 489 -3.05 5.23 -21.67
N TYR A 490 -2.92 5.78 -20.46
CA TYR A 490 -2.43 5.06 -19.29
C TYR A 490 -3.60 4.59 -18.45
N VAL A 491 -3.69 3.29 -18.18
CA VAL A 491 -4.83 2.71 -17.46
C VAL A 491 -4.38 1.84 -16.29
N TYR A 492 -5.15 1.87 -15.19
CA TYR A 492 -5.10 0.88 -14.12
C TYR A 492 -6.50 0.31 -13.86
N THR A 493 -7.44 1.12 -13.42
CA THR A 493 -8.91 0.93 -13.38
C THR A 493 -9.46 -0.14 -12.43
N GLU A 494 -8.65 -0.75 -11.60
CA GLU A 494 -9.06 -1.77 -10.62
C GLU A 494 -9.11 -1.20 -9.19
N PRO A 495 -9.70 -1.92 -8.19
CA PRO A 495 -9.85 -1.43 -6.82
C PRO A 495 -8.53 -1.15 -6.08
N ALA A 496 -7.42 -1.74 -6.53
CA ALA A 496 -6.13 -1.57 -5.90
C ALA A 496 -5.47 -0.21 -6.15
N GLY A 497 -5.91 0.58 -7.14
CA GLY A 497 -5.26 1.84 -7.44
C GLY A 497 -6.08 2.82 -8.29
N ALA A 498 -5.71 4.11 -8.17
CA ALA A 498 -6.20 5.21 -8.99
C ALA A 498 -5.03 5.86 -9.75
N THR A 499 -5.30 6.38 -10.93
CA THR A 499 -4.30 7.01 -11.80
C THR A 499 -4.48 8.52 -11.92
N VAL A 500 -5.52 9.07 -11.30
CA VAL A 500 -5.87 10.49 -11.39
C VAL A 500 -5.80 11.17 -10.03
N LYS A 501 -4.86 12.10 -9.89
CA LYS A 501 -4.69 12.91 -8.70
C LYS A 501 -4.14 14.29 -9.06
N ASP A 502 -4.67 15.32 -8.47
CA ASP A 502 -4.18 16.70 -8.61
C ASP A 502 -2.94 16.89 -7.72
N ALA A 503 -1.81 16.35 -8.21
CA ALA A 503 -0.53 16.36 -7.51
C ALA A 503 0.62 16.44 -8.50
N ALA A 504 1.70 17.09 -8.11
CA ALA A 504 2.89 17.26 -8.94
C ALA A 504 3.57 15.90 -9.22
N GLY A 505 3.87 15.66 -10.51
CA GLY A 505 4.53 14.44 -10.97
C GLY A 505 3.64 13.19 -10.95
N TYR A 506 2.33 13.34 -10.74
CA TYR A 506 1.39 12.23 -10.77
C TYR A 506 0.94 11.85 -12.19
N ALA A 507 0.82 12.87 -13.06
CA ALA A 507 0.49 12.68 -14.47
C ALA A 507 1.73 12.37 -15.31
N GLY A 508 1.57 11.52 -16.33
CA GLY A 508 2.61 11.20 -17.31
C GLY A 508 2.84 9.71 -17.50
N THR A 509 3.67 9.40 -18.51
CA THR A 509 4.07 8.02 -18.85
C THR A 509 5.51 7.80 -18.40
N PHE A 510 5.68 7.28 -17.22
CA PHE A 510 6.97 7.13 -16.55
C PHE A 510 7.96 6.13 -17.23
N LEU A 511 7.45 5.23 -18.06
CA LEU A 511 8.29 4.29 -18.81
C LEU A 511 8.86 4.87 -20.10
N TYR A 512 8.36 6.04 -20.54
CA TYR A 512 8.82 6.60 -21.79
C TYR A 512 10.24 7.18 -21.65
N ASN A 513 11.14 6.72 -22.51
CA ASN A 513 12.52 7.22 -22.57
C ASN A 513 12.60 8.44 -23.48
N GLY A 514 12.58 9.64 -22.91
CA GLY A 514 12.60 10.90 -23.61
C GLY A 514 11.47 11.86 -23.18
N ASP A 515 11.18 12.84 -24.00
CA ASP A 515 10.07 13.77 -23.82
C ASP A 515 8.90 13.40 -24.73
N ILE A 516 7.94 12.68 -24.18
CA ILE A 516 6.78 12.16 -24.92
C ILE A 516 5.88 13.30 -25.46
N ALA A 517 5.83 14.47 -24.79
CA ALA A 517 5.09 15.63 -25.27
C ALA A 517 5.80 16.29 -26.46
N ALA A 518 7.14 16.40 -26.42
CA ALA A 518 7.95 16.88 -27.54
C ALA A 518 7.90 15.92 -28.72
N ASP A 519 7.81 14.61 -28.48
CA ASP A 519 7.63 13.58 -29.52
C ASP A 519 6.20 13.57 -30.11
N GLY A 520 5.31 14.44 -29.60
CA GLY A 520 4.01 14.73 -30.22
C GLY A 520 2.90 13.76 -29.86
N TYR A 521 2.85 13.23 -28.64
CA TYR A 521 1.75 12.41 -28.15
C TYR A 521 0.83 13.20 -27.22
N ILE A 522 -0.46 12.99 -27.35
CA ILE A 522 -1.44 13.30 -26.30
C ILE A 522 -1.43 12.14 -25.32
N GLN A 523 -1.22 12.41 -24.02
CA GLN A 523 -1.30 11.41 -22.96
C GLN A 523 -2.55 11.64 -22.15
N ILE A 524 -3.28 10.58 -21.82
CA ILE A 524 -4.53 10.64 -21.05
C ILE A 524 -4.58 9.49 -20.05
N SER A 525 -5.07 9.77 -18.86
CA SER A 525 -5.53 8.74 -17.93
C SER A 525 -6.87 9.14 -17.33
N LEU A 526 -7.72 8.14 -17.06
CA LEU A 526 -9.07 8.34 -16.54
C LEU A 526 -9.34 7.31 -15.44
N ASP A 527 -9.93 7.75 -14.32
CA ASP A 527 -10.43 6.87 -13.27
C ASP A 527 -11.92 6.60 -13.45
N GLY A 528 -12.25 5.35 -13.81
CA GLY A 528 -13.60 4.85 -13.96
C GLY A 528 -14.19 4.30 -12.65
N ARG A 529 -15.41 3.79 -12.72
CA ARG A 529 -16.08 3.13 -11.60
C ARG A 529 -15.29 1.91 -11.13
N GLY A 530 -15.25 1.70 -9.81
CA GLY A 530 -14.50 0.62 -9.17
C GLY A 530 -13.13 1.05 -8.66
N THR A 531 -12.57 2.17 -9.12
CA THR A 531 -11.33 2.73 -8.57
C THR A 531 -11.52 3.22 -7.12
N PRO A 532 -10.46 3.20 -6.28
CA PRO A 532 -10.57 3.52 -4.84
C PRO A 532 -10.67 5.03 -4.55
N VAL A 533 -10.98 5.85 -5.55
CA VAL A 533 -11.13 7.30 -5.39
C VAL A 533 -12.24 7.66 -4.40
N PRO A 534 -12.15 8.80 -3.68
CA PRO A 534 -13.09 9.20 -2.64
C PRO A 534 -14.40 9.75 -3.22
N LYS A 535 -15.12 8.92 -3.98
CA LYS A 535 -16.44 9.20 -4.60
C LYS A 535 -17.61 8.42 -3.96
N GLY A 536 -17.39 7.89 -2.76
CA GLY A 536 -18.38 7.11 -2.03
C GLY A 536 -18.41 5.62 -2.37
N ALA A 537 -19.06 4.84 -1.53
CA ALA A 537 -19.15 3.39 -1.65
C ALA A 537 -19.81 2.93 -2.96
N ALA A 538 -20.83 3.64 -3.45
CA ALA A 538 -21.51 3.31 -4.70
C ALA A 538 -20.56 3.33 -5.91
N TRP A 539 -19.60 4.26 -5.95
CA TRP A 539 -18.58 4.32 -6.98
C TRP A 539 -17.62 3.13 -6.88
N ARG A 540 -17.01 2.94 -5.71
CA ARG A 540 -16.02 1.89 -5.49
C ARG A 540 -16.62 0.49 -5.67
N LYS A 541 -17.78 0.23 -5.09
CA LYS A 541 -18.42 -1.11 -5.05
C LYS A 541 -19.20 -1.48 -6.30
N SER A 542 -19.33 -0.57 -7.26
CA SER A 542 -19.93 -0.87 -8.57
C SER A 542 -19.20 -1.97 -9.35
N ILE A 543 -17.91 -2.17 -9.05
CA ILE A 543 -17.07 -3.20 -9.69
C ILE A 543 -17.28 -4.59 -9.10
N TYR A 544 -18.02 -4.72 -7.98
CA TYR A 544 -18.24 -6.02 -7.36
C TYR A 544 -18.83 -7.02 -8.34
N GLN A 545 -18.14 -8.16 -8.51
CA GLN A 545 -18.44 -9.19 -9.52
C GLN A 545 -18.33 -8.71 -10.97
N ASN A 546 -17.61 -7.60 -11.23
CA ASN A 546 -17.54 -6.98 -12.56
C ASN A 546 -16.11 -6.48 -12.92
N ILE A 547 -15.06 -6.99 -12.27
CA ILE A 547 -13.66 -6.68 -12.69
C ILE A 547 -13.45 -7.19 -14.13
N GLY A 548 -12.84 -6.35 -14.97
CA GLY A 548 -12.63 -6.64 -16.39
C GLY A 548 -13.87 -6.44 -17.25
N ILE A 549 -14.99 -6.01 -16.67
CA ILE A 549 -16.28 -5.76 -17.35
C ILE A 549 -16.62 -4.27 -17.29
N ILE A 550 -16.98 -3.76 -16.11
CA ILE A 550 -17.47 -2.39 -15.97
C ILE A 550 -16.37 -1.35 -16.13
N ASN A 551 -15.21 -1.61 -15.54
CA ASN A 551 -14.04 -0.74 -15.63
C ASN A 551 -13.51 -0.63 -17.09
N VAL A 552 -13.45 -1.74 -17.81
CA VAL A 552 -13.07 -1.78 -19.22
C VAL A 552 -14.09 -1.04 -20.10
N ARG A 553 -15.39 -1.26 -19.84
CA ARG A 553 -16.46 -0.54 -20.52
C ARG A 553 -16.38 0.97 -20.31
N ASP A 554 -16.19 1.43 -19.07
CA ASP A 554 -16.11 2.86 -18.76
C ASP A 554 -14.94 3.53 -19.52
N GLN A 555 -13.77 2.87 -19.58
CA GLN A 555 -12.62 3.37 -20.35
C GLN A 555 -12.95 3.47 -21.85
N ALA A 556 -13.52 2.42 -22.43
CA ALA A 556 -13.87 2.41 -23.85
C ALA A 556 -14.94 3.47 -24.19
N MET A 557 -15.95 3.68 -23.33
CA MET A 557 -16.98 4.70 -23.55
C MET A 557 -16.40 6.12 -23.43
N ALA A 558 -15.52 6.36 -22.47
CA ALA A 558 -14.82 7.63 -22.35
C ALA A 558 -13.87 7.89 -23.54
N ALA A 559 -13.14 6.87 -24.00
CA ALA A 559 -12.34 6.96 -25.21
C ALA A 559 -13.17 7.35 -26.44
N LYS A 560 -14.38 6.83 -26.61
CA LYS A 560 -15.30 7.22 -27.71
C LYS A 560 -15.64 8.71 -27.69
N GLU A 561 -15.77 9.33 -26.53
CA GLU A 561 -15.98 10.77 -26.42
C GLU A 561 -14.71 11.57 -26.82
N ILE A 562 -13.54 11.09 -26.38
CA ILE A 562 -12.25 11.68 -26.70
C ILE A 562 -11.94 11.61 -28.21
N LEU A 563 -12.31 10.52 -28.88
CA LEU A 563 -12.15 10.35 -30.32
C LEU A 563 -12.93 11.38 -31.16
N LYS A 564 -13.91 12.08 -30.58
CA LYS A 564 -14.64 13.17 -31.25
C LYS A 564 -13.86 14.50 -31.29
N TRP A 565 -12.78 14.60 -30.53
CA TRP A 565 -11.96 15.82 -30.52
C TRP A 565 -11.26 16.01 -31.86
N PRO A 566 -11.28 17.24 -32.44
CA PRO A 566 -10.81 17.48 -33.81
C PRO A 566 -9.30 17.21 -33.97
N PHE A 567 -8.54 17.31 -32.91
CA PHE A 567 -7.10 17.13 -32.88
C PHE A 567 -6.66 15.68 -32.55
N VAL A 568 -7.59 14.73 -32.46
CA VAL A 568 -7.27 13.31 -32.19
C VAL A 568 -7.21 12.53 -33.50
N ASP A 569 -6.11 11.78 -33.70
CA ASP A 569 -6.01 10.81 -34.77
C ASP A 569 -6.58 9.44 -34.33
N GLN A 570 -7.77 9.14 -34.80
CA GLN A 570 -8.49 7.89 -34.46
C GLN A 570 -7.77 6.60 -34.89
N ASN A 571 -6.78 6.70 -35.82
CA ASN A 571 -6.01 5.56 -36.29
C ASN A 571 -4.75 5.30 -35.47
N ARG A 572 -4.34 6.25 -34.63
CA ARG A 572 -3.13 6.18 -33.79
C ARG A 572 -3.49 6.26 -32.31
N ILE A 573 -4.18 5.23 -31.81
CA ILE A 573 -4.60 5.11 -30.40
C ILE A 573 -3.86 3.94 -29.76
N ALA A 574 -3.05 4.25 -28.75
CA ALA A 574 -2.34 3.27 -27.93
C ALA A 574 -2.86 3.26 -26.50
N VAL A 575 -2.72 2.12 -25.83
CA VAL A 575 -3.07 1.93 -24.42
C VAL A 575 -1.98 1.10 -23.74
N TRP A 576 -1.66 1.47 -22.50
CA TRP A 576 -0.70 0.71 -21.72
C TRP A 576 -1.08 0.70 -20.24
N GLY A 577 -0.62 -0.35 -19.56
CA GLY A 577 -0.79 -0.46 -18.13
C GLY A 577 0.00 -1.62 -17.54
N TRP A 578 0.12 -1.61 -16.22
CA TRP A 578 0.87 -2.57 -15.42
C TRP A 578 -0.06 -3.29 -14.47
N SER A 579 0.13 -4.61 -14.21
CA SER A 579 -0.67 -5.40 -13.27
C SER A 579 -2.15 -5.40 -13.68
N GLY A 580 -3.11 -4.95 -12.83
CA GLY A 580 -4.51 -4.72 -13.21
C GLY A 580 -4.67 -3.79 -14.41
N GLY A 581 -3.78 -2.81 -14.58
CA GLY A 581 -3.71 -1.97 -15.78
C GLY A 581 -3.29 -2.73 -17.02
N GLY A 582 -2.39 -3.71 -16.89
CA GLY A 582 -2.03 -4.63 -17.96
C GLY A 582 -3.23 -5.49 -18.38
N SER A 583 -4.00 -5.99 -17.40
CA SER A 583 -5.24 -6.73 -17.63
C SER A 583 -6.29 -5.88 -18.36
N THR A 584 -6.43 -4.62 -17.93
CA THR A 584 -7.32 -3.65 -18.57
C THR A 584 -6.86 -3.35 -20.00
N THR A 585 -5.55 -3.17 -20.24
CA THR A 585 -4.95 -2.98 -21.57
C THR A 585 -5.29 -4.14 -22.52
N LEU A 586 -5.12 -5.39 -22.04
CA LEU A 586 -5.47 -6.58 -22.82
C LEU A 586 -6.97 -6.62 -23.16
N ASN A 587 -7.84 -6.37 -22.16
CA ASN A 587 -9.27 -6.35 -22.38
C ASN A 587 -9.70 -5.25 -23.37
N LEU A 588 -9.14 -4.04 -23.27
CA LEU A 588 -9.41 -2.94 -24.19
C LEU A 588 -8.96 -3.27 -25.62
N LEU A 589 -7.76 -3.77 -25.78
CA LEU A 589 -7.20 -4.12 -27.08
C LEU A 589 -8.00 -5.25 -27.77
N PHE A 590 -8.46 -6.26 -27.00
CA PHE A 590 -9.18 -7.41 -27.54
C PHE A 590 -10.66 -7.12 -27.79
N GLN A 591 -11.33 -6.40 -26.89
CA GLN A 591 -12.77 -6.18 -26.95
C GLN A 591 -13.18 -4.93 -27.74
N TYR A 592 -12.27 -3.94 -27.88
CA TYR A 592 -12.50 -2.67 -28.58
C TYR A 592 -11.43 -2.37 -29.64
N PRO A 593 -11.18 -3.31 -30.59
CA PRO A 593 -10.14 -3.13 -31.62
C PRO A 593 -10.45 -1.98 -32.59
N GLU A 594 -11.72 -1.54 -32.65
CA GLU A 594 -12.09 -0.34 -33.41
C GLU A 594 -11.52 0.94 -32.78
N ILE A 595 -11.23 0.95 -31.48
CA ILE A 595 -10.65 2.09 -30.75
C ILE A 595 -9.12 1.93 -30.63
N TYR A 596 -8.68 0.86 -29.96
CA TYR A 596 -7.29 0.66 -29.57
C TYR A 596 -6.54 -0.13 -30.62
N LYS A 597 -5.44 0.46 -31.15
CA LYS A 597 -4.63 -0.12 -32.23
C LYS A 597 -3.32 -0.72 -31.74
N THR A 598 -2.80 -0.20 -30.62
CA THR A 598 -1.54 -0.67 -30.01
C THR A 598 -1.72 -0.81 -28.52
N GLY A 599 -1.31 -1.93 -27.95
CA GLY A 599 -1.36 -2.23 -26.52
C GLY A 599 0.00 -2.67 -25.97
N ILE A 600 0.40 -2.11 -24.82
CA ILE A 600 1.58 -2.55 -24.06
C ILE A 600 1.10 -3.02 -22.71
N ALA A 601 1.05 -4.34 -22.49
CA ALA A 601 0.55 -4.96 -21.27
C ALA A 601 1.72 -5.53 -20.45
N ILE A 602 1.92 -4.98 -19.24
CA ILE A 602 3.04 -5.34 -18.38
C ILE A 602 2.52 -6.07 -17.14
N ALA A 603 3.09 -7.23 -16.80
CA ALA A 603 2.76 -8.05 -15.64
C ALA A 603 1.24 -8.23 -15.45
N ALA A 604 0.52 -8.47 -16.54
CA ALA A 604 -0.94 -8.55 -16.58
C ALA A 604 -1.49 -9.83 -15.95
N VAL A 605 -2.71 -9.75 -15.36
CA VAL A 605 -3.52 -10.91 -14.94
C VAL A 605 -4.47 -11.30 -16.09
N PRO A 606 -4.10 -12.24 -16.98
CA PRO A 606 -4.93 -12.58 -18.13
C PRO A 606 -6.08 -13.52 -17.79
N ASN A 607 -6.02 -14.18 -16.64
CA ASN A 607 -7.06 -15.08 -16.13
C ASN A 607 -7.24 -14.87 -14.62
N GLN A 608 -8.36 -14.32 -14.22
CA GLN A 608 -8.68 -13.97 -12.84
C GLN A 608 -8.69 -15.17 -11.87
N LEU A 609 -8.87 -16.40 -12.36
CA LEU A 609 -8.79 -17.62 -11.54
C LEU A 609 -7.36 -17.97 -11.11
N LEU A 610 -6.34 -17.32 -11.68
CA LEU A 610 -4.94 -17.56 -11.35
C LEU A 610 -4.41 -16.60 -10.28
N TYR A 611 -5.15 -15.56 -9.93
CA TYR A 611 -4.76 -14.61 -8.91
C TYR A 611 -5.16 -15.09 -7.51
N ASP A 612 -4.63 -14.46 -6.46
CA ASP A 612 -4.85 -14.90 -5.08
C ASP A 612 -6.32 -14.80 -4.65
N ASN A 613 -6.68 -15.61 -3.65
CA ASN A 613 -8.05 -15.72 -3.20
C ASN A 613 -8.51 -14.51 -2.37
N ILE A 614 -7.63 -13.84 -1.60
CA ILE A 614 -8.01 -12.73 -0.73
C ILE A 614 -8.48 -11.55 -1.57
N TYR A 615 -7.68 -11.13 -2.58
CA TYR A 615 -8.05 -10.07 -3.51
C TYR A 615 -9.24 -10.48 -4.37
N GLN A 616 -9.11 -11.60 -5.05
CA GLN A 616 -10.06 -11.95 -6.09
C GLN A 616 -11.44 -12.29 -5.54
N GLU A 617 -11.49 -13.00 -4.41
CA GLU A 617 -12.78 -13.33 -3.79
C GLU A 617 -13.43 -12.12 -3.10
N ARG A 618 -12.64 -11.16 -2.60
CA ARG A 618 -13.14 -9.88 -2.08
C ARG A 618 -13.96 -9.15 -3.12
N TYR A 619 -13.46 -9.05 -4.33
CA TYR A 619 -14.07 -8.23 -5.38
C TYR A 619 -14.98 -9.02 -6.33
N MET A 620 -14.77 -10.33 -6.48
CA MET A 620 -15.51 -11.15 -7.45
C MET A 620 -16.40 -12.21 -6.79
N GLY A 621 -16.33 -12.39 -5.47
CA GLY A 621 -16.98 -13.51 -4.78
C GLY A 621 -16.28 -14.85 -5.06
N LEU A 622 -16.91 -15.94 -4.63
CA LEU A 622 -16.34 -17.29 -4.82
C LEU A 622 -16.56 -17.76 -6.26
N PRO A 623 -15.53 -18.25 -6.97
CA PRO A 623 -15.71 -18.74 -8.34
C PRO A 623 -16.62 -19.97 -8.43
N GLN A 624 -16.78 -20.73 -7.35
CA GLN A 624 -17.73 -21.85 -7.27
C GLN A 624 -19.19 -21.40 -7.32
N GLU A 625 -19.47 -20.18 -6.84
CA GLU A 625 -20.81 -19.58 -6.82
C GLU A 625 -21.04 -18.63 -8.02
N ASN A 626 -19.97 -18.05 -8.58
CA ASN A 626 -20.04 -16.93 -9.52
C ASN A 626 -19.02 -17.07 -10.67
N LYS A 627 -18.96 -18.23 -11.32
CA LYS A 627 -17.95 -18.55 -12.34
C LYS A 627 -17.99 -17.63 -13.57
N GLU A 628 -19.16 -17.25 -14.02
CA GLU A 628 -19.35 -16.51 -15.28
C GLU A 628 -18.66 -15.14 -15.32
N PRO A 629 -18.76 -14.29 -14.28
CA PRO A 629 -18.00 -13.04 -14.21
C PRO A 629 -16.48 -13.21 -14.26
N PHE A 630 -15.93 -14.26 -13.64
CA PHE A 630 -14.49 -14.57 -13.75
C PHE A 630 -14.07 -14.82 -15.20
N ILE A 631 -14.89 -15.55 -15.96
CA ILE A 631 -14.63 -15.82 -17.37
C ILE A 631 -14.73 -14.53 -18.19
N LYS A 632 -15.85 -13.79 -18.04
CA LYS A 632 -16.10 -12.56 -18.79
C LYS A 632 -15.12 -11.43 -18.49
N GLY A 633 -14.63 -11.34 -17.25
CA GLY A 633 -13.64 -10.35 -16.85
C GLY A 633 -12.20 -10.70 -17.26
N SER A 634 -11.92 -11.96 -17.61
CA SER A 634 -10.56 -12.43 -17.95
C SER A 634 -10.21 -12.13 -19.41
N PRO A 635 -9.12 -11.38 -19.68
CA PRO A 635 -8.69 -11.05 -21.04
C PRO A 635 -8.48 -12.26 -21.95
N ILE A 636 -7.97 -13.37 -21.42
CA ILE A 636 -7.72 -14.60 -22.17
C ILE A 636 -8.96 -15.12 -22.93
N THR A 637 -10.15 -14.84 -22.40
CA THR A 637 -11.43 -15.19 -23.04
C THR A 637 -11.60 -14.55 -24.42
N TYR A 638 -10.95 -13.41 -24.62
CA TYR A 638 -11.09 -12.62 -25.85
C TYR A 638 -9.81 -12.61 -26.71
N ALA A 639 -8.83 -13.47 -26.44
CA ALA A 639 -7.56 -13.51 -27.13
C ALA A 639 -7.72 -13.70 -28.67
N ASN A 640 -8.75 -14.44 -29.10
CA ASN A 640 -9.13 -14.63 -30.52
C ASN A 640 -9.52 -13.33 -31.24
N LYS A 641 -9.86 -12.26 -30.51
CA LYS A 641 -10.28 -10.98 -31.07
C LYS A 641 -9.13 -9.98 -31.27
N LEU A 642 -7.88 -10.31 -30.89
CA LEU A 642 -6.74 -9.44 -31.14
C LEU A 642 -6.64 -9.09 -32.63
N GLN A 643 -6.63 -7.78 -32.95
CA GLN A 643 -6.45 -7.22 -34.28
C GLN A 643 -5.31 -6.21 -34.37
N GLY A 644 -5.01 -5.54 -33.27
CA GLY A 644 -3.96 -4.54 -33.15
C GLY A 644 -2.58 -5.13 -32.80
N ASN A 645 -1.63 -4.24 -32.54
CA ASN A 645 -0.28 -4.60 -32.10
C ASN A 645 -0.26 -4.81 -30.58
N LEU A 646 0.31 -5.90 -30.11
CA LEU A 646 0.46 -6.23 -28.70
C LEU A 646 1.92 -6.47 -28.33
N LEU A 647 2.42 -5.73 -27.34
CA LEU A 647 3.62 -6.07 -26.58
C LEU A 647 3.20 -6.60 -25.21
N LEU A 648 3.56 -7.85 -24.92
CA LEU A 648 3.37 -8.49 -23.63
C LEU A 648 4.71 -8.51 -22.88
N VAL A 649 4.77 -7.96 -21.66
CA VAL A 649 6.00 -7.92 -20.85
C VAL A 649 5.73 -8.59 -19.51
N HIS A 650 6.65 -9.47 -19.06
CA HIS A 650 6.47 -10.15 -17.77
C HIS A 650 7.82 -10.58 -17.15
N GLY A 651 7.93 -10.49 -15.82
CA GLY A 651 9.03 -11.07 -15.05
C GLY A 651 8.83 -12.57 -14.80
N THR A 652 9.82 -13.41 -15.01
CA THR A 652 9.66 -14.87 -14.77
C THR A 652 9.72 -15.23 -13.29
N GLY A 653 10.21 -14.32 -12.43
CA GLY A 653 10.24 -14.42 -10.97
C GLY A 653 9.12 -13.63 -10.29
N ASP A 654 8.05 -13.30 -11.02
CA ASP A 654 6.89 -12.60 -10.46
C ASP A 654 6.13 -13.51 -9.48
N ASP A 655 6.25 -13.20 -8.19
CA ASP A 655 5.62 -13.92 -7.09
C ASP A 655 4.19 -13.47 -6.80
N ASN A 656 3.76 -12.38 -7.43
CA ASN A 656 2.43 -11.80 -7.29
C ASN A 656 1.52 -12.23 -8.47
N VAL A 657 1.83 -11.76 -9.67
CA VAL A 657 1.14 -12.16 -10.90
C VAL A 657 2.00 -13.20 -11.61
N HIS A 658 1.74 -14.45 -11.36
CA HIS A 658 2.59 -15.54 -11.82
C HIS A 658 2.74 -15.59 -13.35
N TYR A 659 3.96 -15.80 -13.83
CA TYR A 659 4.31 -15.95 -15.24
C TYR A 659 3.46 -17.01 -15.97
N GLN A 660 2.93 -18.00 -15.25
CA GLN A 660 1.95 -18.97 -15.73
C GLN A 660 0.80 -18.32 -16.50
N GLY A 661 0.31 -17.17 -16.02
CA GLY A 661 -0.78 -16.45 -16.69
C GLY A 661 -0.38 -15.96 -18.09
N ALA A 662 0.82 -15.39 -18.19
CA ALA A 662 1.38 -14.93 -19.48
C ALA A 662 1.55 -16.10 -20.45
N GLU A 663 2.09 -17.26 -20.02
CA GLU A 663 2.25 -18.45 -20.84
C GLU A 663 0.89 -18.99 -21.33
N MET A 664 -0.14 -19.02 -20.47
CA MET A 664 -1.47 -19.43 -20.87
C MET A 664 -2.07 -18.50 -21.92
N LEU A 665 -1.88 -17.18 -21.78
CA LEU A 665 -2.35 -16.21 -22.78
C LEU A 665 -1.59 -16.37 -24.10
N VAL A 666 -0.27 -16.52 -24.06
CA VAL A 666 0.56 -16.78 -25.24
C VAL A 666 0.07 -18.03 -25.98
N ASN A 667 -0.15 -19.14 -25.25
CA ASN A 667 -0.68 -20.37 -25.84
C ASN A 667 -2.05 -20.16 -26.52
N GLU A 668 -2.93 -19.37 -25.91
CA GLU A 668 -4.24 -19.08 -26.49
C GLU A 668 -4.16 -18.18 -27.73
N LEU A 669 -3.29 -17.17 -27.73
CA LEU A 669 -3.00 -16.33 -28.89
C LEU A 669 -2.44 -17.15 -30.07
N VAL A 670 -1.48 -18.04 -29.79
CA VAL A 670 -0.89 -18.93 -30.78
C VAL A 670 -1.95 -19.87 -31.40
N LYS A 671 -2.80 -20.50 -30.57
CA LYS A 671 -3.91 -21.35 -31.06
C LYS A 671 -4.85 -20.60 -32.00
N ASN A 672 -5.04 -19.29 -31.77
CA ASN A 672 -5.89 -18.45 -32.60
C ASN A 672 -5.13 -17.76 -33.77
N GLY A 673 -3.87 -18.15 -34.04
CA GLY A 673 -3.04 -17.60 -35.13
C GLY A 673 -2.71 -16.12 -34.99
N LYS A 674 -2.75 -15.57 -33.75
CA LYS A 674 -2.50 -14.14 -33.50
C LYS A 674 -0.99 -13.86 -33.43
N GLN A 675 -0.57 -12.74 -34.03
CA GLN A 675 0.80 -12.26 -33.92
C GLN A 675 0.93 -11.19 -32.83
N PHE A 676 2.01 -11.24 -32.08
CA PHE A 676 2.31 -10.33 -30.97
C PHE A 676 3.80 -10.36 -30.67
N GLN A 677 4.28 -9.40 -29.88
CA GLN A 677 5.63 -9.41 -29.34
C GLN A 677 5.59 -9.70 -27.85
N MET A 678 6.62 -10.39 -27.34
CA MET A 678 6.75 -10.69 -25.93
C MET A 678 8.18 -10.47 -25.45
N MET A 679 8.31 -9.86 -24.25
CA MET A 679 9.56 -9.75 -23.52
C MET A 679 9.43 -10.36 -22.14
N SER A 680 10.20 -11.41 -21.88
CA SER A 680 10.32 -12.05 -20.57
C SER A 680 11.59 -11.56 -19.88
N TYR A 681 11.45 -11.07 -18.64
CA TYR A 681 12.60 -10.67 -17.83
C TYR A 681 12.96 -11.79 -16.85
N PRO A 682 14.07 -12.49 -17.04
CA PRO A 682 14.45 -13.64 -16.21
C PRO A 682 14.61 -13.25 -14.74
N ASN A 683 13.97 -13.99 -13.83
CA ASN A 683 14.00 -13.82 -12.37
C ASN A 683 13.59 -12.43 -11.82
N ARG A 684 13.08 -11.53 -12.68
CA ARG A 684 12.55 -10.24 -12.20
C ARG A 684 11.18 -10.45 -11.57
N THR A 685 10.94 -9.77 -10.44
CA THR A 685 9.68 -9.82 -9.71
C THR A 685 8.60 -8.96 -10.40
N HIS A 686 7.50 -8.70 -9.71
CA HIS A 686 6.38 -7.92 -10.24
C HIS A 686 6.76 -6.49 -10.64
N SER A 687 7.77 -5.90 -10.00
CA SER A 687 8.25 -4.54 -10.30
C SER A 687 9.14 -4.44 -11.54
N ILE A 688 9.75 -5.53 -12.00
CA ILE A 688 10.68 -5.60 -13.14
C ILE A 688 11.74 -4.46 -13.08
N ASP A 689 12.30 -4.23 -11.89
CA ASP A 689 13.28 -3.17 -11.64
C ASP A 689 14.60 -3.70 -11.06
N GLU A 690 14.64 -4.98 -10.71
CA GLU A 690 15.84 -5.60 -10.11
C GLU A 690 16.90 -5.90 -11.19
N GLY A 691 18.15 -5.83 -10.76
CA GLY A 691 19.32 -6.14 -11.58
C GLY A 691 19.76 -5.00 -12.47
N GLU A 692 21.01 -5.06 -12.87
CA GLU A 692 21.65 -4.03 -13.69
C GLU A 692 21.00 -3.91 -15.06
N GLY A 693 20.69 -2.68 -15.47
CA GLY A 693 20.17 -2.35 -16.82
C GLY A 693 18.70 -2.71 -17.05
N THR A 694 17.99 -3.31 -16.08
CA THR A 694 16.60 -3.76 -16.30
C THR A 694 15.65 -2.59 -16.57
N SER A 695 15.68 -1.55 -15.75
CA SER A 695 14.78 -0.39 -15.90
C SER A 695 15.04 0.38 -17.19
N GLU A 696 16.31 0.57 -17.55
CA GLU A 696 16.71 1.22 -18.79
C GLU A 696 16.27 0.43 -20.02
N HIS A 697 16.46 -0.90 -19.99
CA HIS A 697 16.04 -1.77 -21.09
C HIS A 697 14.52 -1.76 -21.25
N LEU A 698 13.75 -1.86 -20.15
CA LEU A 698 12.29 -1.81 -20.19
C LEU A 698 11.78 -0.47 -20.76
N SER A 699 12.37 0.63 -20.32
CA SER A 699 12.02 1.98 -20.79
C SER A 699 12.32 2.16 -22.30
N GLN A 700 13.47 1.66 -22.77
CA GLN A 700 13.83 1.68 -24.17
C GLN A 700 12.89 0.79 -25.02
N LEU A 701 12.59 -0.42 -24.57
CA LEU A 701 11.68 -1.35 -25.24
C LEU A 701 10.27 -0.73 -25.37
N PHE A 702 9.74 -0.18 -24.26
CA PHE A 702 8.45 0.50 -24.26
C PHE A 702 8.40 1.62 -25.31
N THR A 703 9.40 2.50 -25.28
CA THR A 703 9.48 3.69 -26.15
C THR A 703 9.63 3.30 -27.62
N GLN A 704 10.51 2.35 -27.91
CA GLN A 704 10.72 1.87 -29.29
C GLN A 704 9.45 1.23 -29.83
N TYR A 705 8.81 0.34 -29.06
CA TYR A 705 7.58 -0.32 -29.49
C TYR A 705 6.45 0.68 -29.74
N LEU A 706 6.29 1.67 -28.85
CA LEU A 706 5.28 2.72 -29.03
C LEU A 706 5.54 3.53 -30.33
N LYS A 707 6.78 3.98 -30.55
CA LYS A 707 7.15 4.76 -31.75
C LYS A 707 6.96 3.96 -33.05
N GLU A 708 7.22 2.66 -33.02
CA GLU A 708 7.10 1.78 -34.19
C GLU A 708 5.62 1.52 -34.55
N HIS A 709 4.74 1.30 -33.57
CA HIS A 709 3.37 0.87 -33.80
C HIS A 709 2.31 1.96 -33.60
N CYS A 710 2.69 3.10 -33.03
CA CYS A 710 1.85 4.29 -32.86
C CYS A 710 2.74 5.54 -32.95
N PRO A 711 3.22 5.89 -34.17
CA PRO A 711 4.21 6.96 -34.34
C PRO A 711 3.68 8.31 -33.85
N GLY A 712 4.56 9.08 -33.19
CA GLY A 712 4.29 10.41 -32.65
C GLY A 712 4.12 11.50 -33.73
N GLY A 713 3.83 12.69 -33.25
CA GLY A 713 3.72 13.90 -34.11
C GLY A 713 2.33 14.14 -34.69
N GLY A 714 2.03 15.42 -34.92
CA GLY A 714 0.79 15.88 -35.54
C GLY A 714 0.84 15.79 -37.07
N ILE A 715 -0.20 15.25 -37.71
CA ILE A 715 -0.39 15.17 -39.15
C ILE A 715 -1.47 16.10 -39.64
#